data_7cd69e7f370b998ce845a6a0a82f28cd
#
_entry.id   7cd69e7f370b998ce845a6a0a82f28cd
#
_cell.length_a   1.000
_cell.length_b   1.000
_cell.length_c   1.000
_cell.angle_alpha   90.00
_cell.angle_beta   90.00
_cell.angle_gamma   90.00
#
_symmetry.space_group_name_H-M   'P 1'
#
loop_
_entity.id
_entity.type
_entity.pdbx_description
1 polymer ?
#
loop_
_entity_poly.entity_id
_entity_poly.type
_entity_poly.pdbx_seq_one_letter_code
_entity_poly.pdbx_strand_id
1 'polypeptide(L)'
;MAEHHLSRFARDRYLLESLRFAAIQDARRVAAQMDVSAADLYALGLIDEALRTLLQRQAAPAQMTNAASFLDQSLGADPVRATQLTFVSEFPTTSVYRGEVSPVEYLHREEGKGAKEEEKEKHSRALSLRGEIVSLEELLLVNLHNGNPAATTLTPLFDDAPLEETAYEKMIEGLGKYFRDLGIGDQAGESLIDMLRAPARASPHSLAGQLEYIIARWGDVLGADFVTRLLRGLDFVKEEVKRFGVGGPGGETPVPTYFGEPEYERYSPDKEWMPRLVLIAKNTYVWLEQLSRKHQRWIQTLDQIPDEELDILRDRGFTGLWLIGLWERSRASQKIKQRMGQEDAVASAYSLYSYDIANDLGGWEALNNLRSRAWQRGIRLSADMVPNHMGIDSQWVIEHPDWFLSLPYPPYPSYNFNSEDLSDDSRVGIFLEDHYYNHSDASVVFKRVDYQTSDYQTRYIYHGNDGTSFPWNDTAQLDYSKAEVREAVIQTILHVARNFPVIRFDAAMTLAKKHIQRLWFPEPGAGGAIPSRAEHGMTRSEFDAAIPQEFWREVVDRVAAEVPDTLLLAEAFWLLEGYFVRTLGMHRVYNSAFMHMLRDEDNAKYRTAIKNTLEFDPQILKRYVNFMNNPDEKTAVEQFGDGDKYFGVATVLATLPGLPMFGHGQIEGFREKYGMEFRKPKWDELSNEGLIRGHEWKIFPLLHRRYLFADVENFFLYDLFTANGAVDENVFAYSNVHGDQRGLVLYHNRFADTRGWIKTSAAYLDKGSGELRQKSLAEALGLPFEGYVIFKDYVTHLEYIRSCEELWQKGLYVELHAYQHHVFMDWQFVDDERWGKIHFALNGAGVESMSAKWEEMFGVKAEAVEEDVRVKMPRKKAAGKKEERRKKAAVKKPAKNKKPATKSSLAKHSEGAKGKKTAMRKPAGKSNASKGSKAQKTSSTKTKSVKSAKRFQALLGHSRKSIVEGKGLSRDEFWRNVGGGVYEQKQPPSLRVAEKQKRYRRKAQKH
;
A
#
# COMPACT_ATOMS: atom_id res chain seq x y z
N MET A 1 -4.30 -4.05 -40.75
CA MET A 1 -3.30 -4.93 -40.14
C MET A 1 -3.09 -6.07 -41.13
N ALA A 2 -1.85 -6.32 -41.53
CA ALA A 2 -1.54 -7.40 -42.47
C ALA A 2 -1.90 -8.75 -41.83
N GLU A 3 -2.51 -9.62 -42.60
CA GLU A 3 -2.68 -11.02 -42.19
C GLU A 3 -1.32 -11.71 -42.31
N HIS A 4 -0.88 -12.39 -41.23
CA HIS A 4 0.31 -13.22 -41.29
C HIS A 4 0.02 -14.46 -42.11
N HIS A 5 0.88 -14.79 -43.05
CA HIS A 5 0.75 -15.98 -43.85
C HIS A 5 1.26 -17.19 -43.07
N LEU A 6 0.36 -17.88 -42.40
CA LEU A 6 0.62 -19.15 -41.74
C LEU A 6 0.68 -20.27 -42.78
N SER A 7 1.51 -21.26 -42.51
CA SER A 7 1.51 -22.46 -43.36
C SER A 7 0.13 -23.13 -43.32
N ARG A 8 -0.30 -23.74 -44.45
CA ARG A 8 -1.56 -24.49 -44.54
C ARG A 8 -1.60 -25.57 -43.47
N PHE A 9 -0.50 -26.26 -43.26
CA PHE A 9 -0.37 -27.25 -42.19
C PHE A 9 -0.69 -26.70 -40.80
N ALA A 10 -0.17 -25.51 -40.45
CA ALA A 10 -0.44 -24.90 -39.20
C ALA A 10 -1.91 -24.48 -39.06
N ARG A 11 -2.50 -23.97 -40.13
CA ARG A 11 -3.94 -23.60 -40.15
C ARG A 11 -4.84 -24.79 -39.89
N ASP A 12 -4.58 -25.90 -40.61
CA ASP A 12 -5.36 -27.13 -40.47
C ASP A 12 -5.19 -27.77 -39.09
N ARG A 13 -3.94 -27.82 -38.60
CA ARG A 13 -3.60 -28.46 -37.33
C ARG A 13 -4.15 -27.69 -36.11
N TYR A 14 -4.04 -26.38 -36.15
CA TYR A 14 -4.39 -25.53 -34.99
C TYR A 14 -5.73 -24.78 -35.17
N LEU A 15 -6.51 -25.17 -36.18
CA LEU A 15 -7.83 -24.57 -36.51
C LEU A 15 -7.79 -23.05 -36.63
N LEU A 16 -6.78 -22.52 -37.32
CA LEU A 16 -6.51 -21.09 -37.41
C LEU A 16 -6.93 -20.55 -38.80
N GLU A 17 -8.07 -19.90 -38.89
CA GLU A 17 -8.47 -19.24 -40.16
C GLU A 17 -7.63 -18.00 -40.47
N SER A 18 -7.39 -17.17 -39.44
CA SER A 18 -6.53 -15.98 -39.52
C SER A 18 -5.83 -15.77 -38.19
N LEU A 19 -4.60 -15.26 -38.20
CA LEU A 19 -3.90 -14.97 -36.96
C LEU A 19 -3.29 -13.57 -37.01
N ARG A 20 -3.51 -12.84 -35.95
CA ARG A 20 -2.85 -11.58 -35.69
C ARG A 20 -1.94 -11.75 -34.47
N PHE A 21 -0.73 -12.26 -34.71
CA PHE A 21 0.24 -12.48 -33.64
C PHE A 21 0.51 -11.23 -32.79
N ALA A 22 0.37 -10.06 -33.37
CA ALA A 22 0.43 -8.80 -32.66
C ALA A 22 -0.80 -8.51 -31.77
N ALA A 23 -1.68 -9.52 -31.57
CA ALA A 23 -2.76 -9.50 -30.59
C ALA A 23 -2.48 -10.56 -29.52
N ILE A 24 -2.38 -10.14 -28.26
CA ILE A 24 -2.07 -11.04 -27.12
C ILE A 24 -3.07 -12.20 -27.03
N GLN A 25 -4.35 -11.96 -27.32
CA GLN A 25 -5.39 -13.00 -27.31
C GLN A 25 -5.12 -14.13 -28.30
N ASP A 26 -4.73 -13.77 -29.52
CA ASP A 26 -4.41 -14.78 -30.54
C ASP A 26 -3.13 -15.53 -30.19
N ALA A 27 -2.10 -14.84 -29.71
CA ALA A 27 -0.86 -15.45 -29.26
C ALA A 27 -1.12 -16.49 -28.14
N ARG A 28 -1.95 -16.17 -27.15
CA ARG A 28 -2.31 -17.11 -26.08
C ARG A 28 -3.12 -18.30 -26.56
N ARG A 29 -4.07 -18.08 -27.47
CA ARG A 29 -4.88 -19.16 -28.05
C ARG A 29 -4.01 -20.19 -28.77
N VAL A 30 -3.04 -19.71 -29.52
CA VAL A 30 -2.11 -20.60 -30.30
C VAL A 30 -1.09 -21.23 -29.37
N ALA A 31 -0.53 -20.47 -28.43
CA ALA A 31 0.42 -20.98 -27.45
C ALA A 31 -0.12 -22.19 -26.68
N ALA A 32 -1.39 -22.14 -26.29
CA ALA A 32 -2.04 -23.23 -25.58
C ALA A 32 -2.16 -24.51 -26.39
N GLN A 33 -2.20 -24.40 -27.75
CA GLN A 33 -2.29 -25.56 -28.64
C GLN A 33 -0.91 -26.13 -29.06
N MET A 34 0.10 -25.28 -29.01
CA MET A 34 1.47 -25.64 -29.46
C MET A 34 2.42 -25.97 -28.31
N ASP A 35 2.03 -25.73 -27.06
CA ASP A 35 2.93 -25.84 -25.89
C ASP A 35 4.16 -24.94 -25.99
N VAL A 36 3.94 -23.70 -26.42
CA VAL A 36 4.98 -22.67 -26.53
C VAL A 36 4.62 -21.44 -25.71
N SER A 37 5.58 -20.53 -25.52
CA SER A 37 5.36 -19.27 -24.83
C SER A 37 4.44 -18.35 -25.64
N ALA A 38 3.37 -17.84 -25.01
CA ALA A 38 2.49 -16.84 -25.63
C ALA A 38 3.22 -15.51 -25.84
N ALA A 39 4.13 -15.16 -24.93
CA ALA A 39 4.94 -13.97 -25.03
C ALA A 39 5.93 -14.03 -26.19
N ASP A 40 6.51 -15.20 -26.45
CA ASP A 40 7.39 -15.40 -27.60
C ASP A 40 6.62 -15.28 -28.94
N LEU A 41 5.42 -15.85 -29.02
CA LEU A 41 4.53 -15.67 -30.17
C LEU A 41 4.18 -14.20 -30.41
N TYR A 42 3.80 -13.49 -29.35
CA TYR A 42 3.47 -12.08 -29.42
C TYR A 42 4.68 -11.22 -29.80
N ALA A 43 5.86 -11.53 -29.24
CA ALA A 43 7.11 -10.85 -29.57
C ALA A 43 7.47 -11.06 -31.05
N LEU A 44 7.36 -12.31 -31.57
CA LEU A 44 7.61 -12.61 -32.97
C LEU A 44 6.64 -11.83 -33.88
N GLY A 45 5.36 -11.76 -33.52
CA GLY A 45 4.36 -10.96 -34.25
C GLY A 45 4.70 -9.47 -34.31
N LEU A 46 5.21 -8.90 -33.22
CA LEU A 46 5.67 -7.51 -33.18
C LEU A 46 6.95 -7.30 -34.02
N ILE A 47 7.87 -8.27 -34.00
CA ILE A 47 9.08 -8.27 -34.84
C ILE A 47 8.67 -8.31 -36.32
N ASP A 48 7.76 -9.19 -36.70
CA ASP A 48 7.25 -9.29 -38.10
C ASP A 48 6.66 -7.94 -38.55
N GLU A 49 5.79 -7.34 -37.73
CA GLU A 49 5.17 -6.04 -38.06
C GLU A 49 6.23 -4.93 -38.20
N ALA A 50 7.29 -4.96 -37.36
CA ALA A 50 8.40 -4.03 -37.49
C ALA A 50 9.18 -4.23 -38.78
N LEU A 51 9.56 -5.48 -39.10
CA LEU A 51 10.30 -5.83 -40.32
C LEU A 51 9.47 -5.47 -41.56
N ARG A 52 8.21 -5.78 -41.57
CA ARG A 52 7.25 -5.42 -42.63
C ARG A 52 7.16 -3.90 -42.83
N THR A 53 7.03 -3.15 -41.72
CA THR A 53 6.99 -1.69 -41.77
C THR A 53 8.28 -1.10 -42.33
N LEU A 54 9.43 -1.65 -41.98
CA LEU A 54 10.73 -1.23 -42.48
C LEU A 54 10.88 -1.58 -43.96
N LEU A 55 10.54 -2.81 -44.38
CA LEU A 55 10.56 -3.25 -45.76
C LEU A 55 9.73 -2.28 -46.64
N GLN A 56 8.50 -2.00 -46.22
CA GLN A 56 7.61 -1.12 -46.98
C GLN A 56 8.05 0.36 -47.01
N ARG A 57 8.79 0.82 -46.01
CA ARG A 57 9.36 2.18 -45.99
C ARG A 57 10.60 2.32 -46.83
N GLN A 58 11.44 1.27 -46.86
CA GLN A 58 12.72 1.28 -47.58
C GLN A 58 12.56 0.90 -49.05
N ALA A 59 11.68 -0.06 -49.36
CA ALA A 59 11.38 -0.50 -50.73
C ALA A 59 9.99 0.00 -51.15
N ALA A 60 9.93 1.09 -51.91
CA ALA A 60 8.70 1.57 -52.48
C ALA A 60 8.02 0.52 -53.39
N PRO A 61 6.70 0.52 -53.61
CA PRO A 61 6.00 -0.42 -54.48
C PRO A 61 6.60 -0.57 -55.84
N ALA A 62 7.10 0.49 -56.45
CA ALA A 62 7.79 0.47 -57.74
C ALA A 62 9.13 -0.31 -57.69
N GLN A 63 9.84 -0.24 -56.54
CA GLN A 63 11.09 -0.98 -56.38
C GLN A 63 10.84 -2.47 -56.18
N MET A 64 9.77 -2.87 -55.49
CA MET A 64 9.35 -4.25 -55.38
C MET A 64 8.88 -4.81 -56.74
N THR A 65 8.17 -4.02 -57.54
CA THR A 65 7.83 -4.40 -58.91
C THR A 65 9.06 -4.58 -59.79
N ASN A 66 10.05 -3.72 -59.68
CA ASN A 66 11.32 -3.85 -60.42
C ASN A 66 12.14 -5.03 -59.89
N ALA A 67 12.09 -5.35 -58.61
CA ALA A 67 12.72 -6.56 -58.02
C ALA A 67 12.10 -7.84 -58.61
N ALA A 68 10.77 -7.92 -58.71
CA ALA A 68 10.09 -9.02 -59.39
C ALA A 68 10.55 -9.16 -60.84
N SER A 69 10.59 -8.06 -61.61
CA SER A 69 11.08 -8.05 -62.97
C SER A 69 12.55 -8.45 -63.09
N PHE A 70 13.39 -8.09 -62.12
CA PHE A 70 14.78 -8.52 -62.03
C PHE A 70 14.89 -10.03 -61.78
N LEU A 71 14.06 -10.61 -60.93
CA LEU A 71 14.00 -12.05 -60.71
C LEU A 71 13.57 -12.81 -61.97
N ASP A 72 12.53 -12.32 -62.66
CA ASP A 72 12.10 -12.90 -63.94
C ASP A 72 13.20 -12.92 -64.98
N GLN A 73 13.98 -11.84 -65.08
CA GLN A 73 15.11 -11.75 -66.01
C GLN A 73 16.31 -12.65 -65.63
N SER A 74 16.54 -12.80 -64.29
CA SER A 74 17.73 -13.51 -63.79
C SER A 74 17.50 -15.02 -63.63
N LEU A 75 16.30 -15.44 -63.26
CA LEU A 75 15.96 -16.85 -62.97
C LEU A 75 14.98 -17.45 -63.97
N GLY A 76 14.35 -16.61 -64.81
CA GLY A 76 13.25 -16.99 -65.70
C GLY A 76 11.88 -16.80 -65.05
N ALA A 77 10.91 -16.35 -65.85
CA ALA A 77 9.58 -16.08 -65.40
C ALA A 77 8.82 -17.32 -64.88
N ASP A 78 9.00 -18.47 -65.58
CA ASP A 78 8.30 -19.70 -65.19
C ASP A 78 8.74 -20.27 -63.83
N PRO A 79 10.06 -20.40 -63.50
CA PRO A 79 10.44 -20.76 -62.11
C PRO A 79 10.02 -19.82 -61.04
N VAL A 80 10.09 -18.51 -61.26
CA VAL A 80 9.63 -17.49 -60.30
C VAL A 80 8.14 -17.63 -60.02
N ARG A 81 7.34 -17.73 -61.09
CA ARG A 81 5.89 -17.90 -60.98
C ARG A 81 5.49 -19.21 -60.34
N ALA A 82 6.19 -20.32 -60.64
CA ALA A 82 5.96 -21.61 -60.00
C ALA A 82 6.21 -21.54 -58.50
N THR A 83 7.31 -20.90 -58.08
CA THR A 83 7.60 -20.67 -56.68
C THR A 83 6.55 -19.86 -55.98
N GLN A 84 6.08 -18.74 -56.59
CA GLN A 84 5.01 -17.91 -55.99
C GLN A 84 3.66 -18.65 -55.88
N LEU A 85 3.32 -19.49 -56.88
CA LEU A 85 2.12 -20.32 -56.81
C LEU A 85 2.21 -21.36 -55.70
N THR A 86 3.36 -22.04 -55.55
CA THR A 86 3.59 -22.95 -54.42
C THR A 86 3.50 -22.21 -53.13
N PHE A 87 4.13 -21.02 -53.00
CA PHE A 87 4.09 -20.19 -51.82
C PHE A 87 2.64 -19.83 -51.44
N VAL A 88 1.84 -19.27 -52.32
CA VAL A 88 0.44 -18.88 -52.05
C VAL A 88 -0.43 -20.10 -51.74
N SER A 89 -0.07 -21.30 -52.26
CA SER A 89 -0.78 -22.54 -51.91
C SER A 89 -0.46 -23.04 -50.53
N GLU A 90 0.83 -22.96 -50.10
CA GLU A 90 1.31 -23.43 -48.80
C GLU A 90 1.14 -22.38 -47.69
N PHE A 91 1.19 -21.09 -48.03
CA PHE A 91 1.00 -19.97 -47.14
C PHE A 91 -0.18 -19.10 -47.64
N PRO A 92 -1.42 -19.64 -47.63
CA PRO A 92 -2.56 -18.96 -48.23
C PRO A 92 -3.01 -17.74 -47.41
N THR A 93 -3.49 -16.70 -48.10
CA THR A 93 -4.33 -15.68 -47.48
C THR A 93 -5.65 -16.30 -46.99
N THR A 94 -6.39 -15.62 -46.15
CA THR A 94 -7.69 -16.13 -45.68
C THR A 94 -8.67 -16.42 -46.78
N SER A 95 -8.71 -15.60 -47.83
CA SER A 95 -9.57 -15.82 -49.03
C SER A 95 -9.14 -17.02 -49.87
N VAL A 96 -7.84 -17.26 -50.00
CA VAL A 96 -7.31 -18.45 -50.71
C VAL A 96 -7.53 -19.70 -49.85
N TYR A 97 -7.33 -19.63 -48.53
CA TYR A 97 -7.56 -20.76 -47.63
C TYR A 97 -9.00 -21.23 -47.62
N ARG A 98 -9.95 -20.30 -47.63
CA ARG A 98 -11.40 -20.59 -47.73
C ARG A 98 -11.87 -21.02 -49.11
N GLY A 99 -11.00 -20.98 -50.12
CA GLY A 99 -11.36 -21.32 -51.49
C GLY A 99 -12.20 -20.25 -52.21
N GLU A 100 -12.26 -19.04 -51.65
CA GLU A 100 -12.97 -17.92 -52.28
C GLU A 100 -12.25 -17.37 -53.51
N VAL A 101 -10.92 -17.54 -53.53
CA VAL A 101 -10.01 -17.13 -54.62
C VAL A 101 -8.98 -18.24 -54.85
N SER A 102 -8.72 -18.61 -56.09
CA SER A 102 -7.63 -19.55 -56.39
C SER A 102 -6.26 -18.89 -56.22
N PRO A 103 -5.16 -19.65 -55.94
CA PRO A 103 -3.80 -19.13 -55.90
C PRO A 103 -3.40 -18.36 -57.15
N VAL A 104 -3.82 -18.84 -58.35
CA VAL A 104 -3.56 -18.21 -59.65
C VAL A 104 -4.31 -16.87 -59.74
N GLU A 105 -5.57 -16.83 -59.36
CA GLU A 105 -6.39 -15.58 -59.37
C GLU A 105 -5.84 -14.58 -58.38
N TYR A 106 -5.37 -15.05 -57.21
CA TYR A 106 -4.75 -14.18 -56.20
C TYR A 106 -3.52 -13.47 -56.74
N LEU A 107 -2.60 -14.17 -57.39
CA LEU A 107 -1.39 -13.57 -57.96
C LEU A 107 -1.68 -12.51 -59.01
N HIS A 108 -2.76 -12.68 -59.80
CA HIS A 108 -3.15 -11.74 -60.88
C HIS A 108 -4.09 -10.63 -60.39
N ARG A 109 -4.58 -10.69 -59.16
CA ARG A 109 -5.57 -9.74 -58.64
C ARG A 109 -4.92 -8.39 -58.37
N GLU A 110 -5.49 -7.33 -58.96
CA GLU A 110 -5.24 -5.98 -58.51
C GLU A 110 -6.07 -5.74 -57.23
N GLU A 111 -5.49 -5.64 -56.12
CA GLU A 111 -6.18 -5.28 -54.91
C GLU A 111 -6.78 -3.86 -55.05
N GLY A 112 -8.08 -3.71 -54.91
CA GLY A 112 -8.73 -2.40 -54.90
C GLY A 112 -10.01 -2.26 -55.70
N LYS A 113 -10.39 -3.22 -56.52
CA LYS A 113 -11.68 -3.18 -57.24
C LYS A 113 -12.80 -3.80 -56.40
N GLY A 114 -13.43 -3.02 -55.51
CA GLY A 114 -14.61 -3.45 -54.74
C GLY A 114 -14.75 -2.95 -53.30
N ALA A 115 -13.80 -2.26 -52.76
CA ALA A 115 -13.88 -1.73 -51.43
C ALA A 115 -14.66 -0.39 -51.34
N LYS A 116 -15.49 -0.21 -50.31
CA LYS A 116 -16.25 1.03 -50.07
C LYS A 116 -15.30 2.19 -49.76
N GLU A 117 -15.69 3.42 -50.15
CA GLU A 117 -14.81 4.60 -50.09
C GLU A 117 -14.26 4.92 -48.68
N GLU A 118 -14.96 4.56 -47.63
CA GLU A 118 -14.47 4.76 -46.23
C GLU A 118 -13.32 3.86 -45.83
N GLU A 119 -13.09 2.72 -46.50
CA GLU A 119 -11.96 1.82 -46.28
C GLU A 119 -10.72 2.23 -47.09
N LYS A 120 -10.90 3.00 -48.14
CA LYS A 120 -9.80 3.41 -49.03
C LYS A 120 -8.81 4.39 -48.38
N GLU A 121 -9.24 5.22 -47.46
CA GLU A 121 -8.38 6.20 -46.81
C GLU A 121 -7.45 5.60 -45.77
N LYS A 122 -7.84 4.51 -45.13
CA LYS A 122 -7.05 3.81 -44.11
C LYS A 122 -6.02 2.79 -44.63
N HIS A 123 -6.15 2.39 -45.92
CA HIS A 123 -5.34 1.31 -46.49
C HIS A 123 -4.72 1.67 -47.87
N SER A 124 -4.36 2.95 -48.07
CA SER A 124 -4.05 3.51 -49.37
C SER A 124 -2.86 2.88 -50.10
N ARG A 125 -2.00 2.10 -49.41
CA ARG A 125 -0.82 1.47 -50.04
C ARG A 125 -1.04 -0.01 -50.40
N ALA A 126 -1.75 -0.78 -49.61
CA ALA A 126 -2.05 -2.20 -49.85
C ALA A 126 -3.01 -2.40 -51.04
N LEU A 127 -3.80 -1.37 -51.35
CA LEU A 127 -4.83 -1.39 -52.40
C LEU A 127 -4.32 -1.19 -53.82
N SER A 128 -3.00 -0.97 -53.99
CA SER A 128 -2.40 -0.71 -55.33
C SER A 128 -1.37 -1.73 -55.80
N LEU A 129 -1.09 -2.75 -54.99
CA LEU A 129 -0.12 -3.80 -55.34
C LEU A 129 -0.81 -5.03 -55.91
N ARG A 130 -0.20 -5.65 -56.93
CA ARG A 130 -0.65 -6.94 -57.42
C ARG A 130 -0.32 -8.02 -56.42
N GLY A 131 -1.08 -9.13 -56.39
CA GLY A 131 -0.85 -10.26 -55.49
C GLY A 131 0.55 -10.85 -55.64
N GLU A 132 1.17 -10.78 -56.82
CA GLU A 132 2.58 -11.14 -57.10
C GLU A 132 3.57 -10.39 -56.22
N ILE A 133 3.36 -9.07 -56.03
CA ILE A 133 4.27 -8.22 -55.24
C ILE A 133 4.08 -8.50 -53.76
N VAL A 134 2.82 -8.65 -53.29
CA VAL A 134 2.50 -8.99 -51.89
C VAL A 134 3.06 -10.37 -51.55
N SER A 135 2.92 -11.37 -52.46
CA SER A 135 3.49 -12.70 -52.19
C SER A 135 5.00 -12.68 -52.10
N LEU A 136 5.71 -11.80 -52.81
CA LEU A 136 7.15 -11.66 -52.75
C LEU A 136 7.63 -11.05 -51.43
N GLU A 137 6.89 -10.05 -50.89
CA GLU A 137 7.13 -9.48 -49.57
C GLU A 137 6.97 -10.55 -48.49
N GLU A 138 5.87 -11.30 -48.52
CA GLU A 138 5.55 -12.35 -47.55
C GLU A 138 6.56 -13.54 -47.63
N LEU A 139 6.96 -13.93 -48.79
CA LEU A 139 7.98 -14.96 -49.02
C LEU A 139 9.33 -14.59 -48.36
N LEU A 140 9.72 -13.30 -48.46
CA LEU A 140 10.90 -12.78 -47.77
C LEU A 140 10.73 -12.82 -46.24
N LEU A 141 9.57 -12.44 -45.71
CA LEU A 141 9.31 -12.42 -44.27
C LEU A 141 9.30 -13.84 -43.68
N VAL A 142 8.71 -14.83 -44.38
CA VAL A 142 8.76 -16.24 -43.98
C VAL A 142 10.20 -16.73 -43.90
N ASN A 143 11.05 -16.42 -44.91
CA ASN A 143 12.47 -16.73 -44.90
C ASN A 143 13.20 -16.11 -43.68
N LEU A 144 12.87 -14.85 -43.34
CA LEU A 144 13.47 -14.17 -42.18
C LEU A 144 13.07 -14.85 -40.86
N HIS A 145 11.83 -15.33 -40.72
CA HIS A 145 11.37 -16.06 -39.54
C HIS A 145 12.04 -17.42 -39.39
N ASN A 146 12.11 -18.21 -40.46
CA ASN A 146 12.78 -19.52 -40.43
C ASN A 146 14.30 -19.41 -40.23
N GLY A 147 14.90 -18.31 -40.71
CA GLY A 147 16.30 -18.00 -40.46
C GLY A 147 16.58 -17.39 -39.05
N ASN A 148 15.57 -17.25 -38.17
CA ASN A 148 15.75 -16.67 -36.85
C ASN A 148 15.95 -17.72 -35.74
N PRO A 149 17.18 -17.89 -35.19
CA PRO A 149 17.44 -18.91 -34.18
C PRO A 149 16.61 -18.80 -32.92
N ALA A 150 16.17 -17.56 -32.54
CA ALA A 150 15.32 -17.37 -31.38
C ALA A 150 13.86 -17.82 -31.58
N ALA A 151 13.45 -18.05 -32.85
CA ALA A 151 12.10 -18.47 -33.21
C ALA A 151 11.98 -19.97 -33.54
N THR A 152 13.01 -20.78 -33.31
CA THR A 152 13.07 -22.21 -33.71
C THR A 152 11.90 -23.03 -33.18
N THR A 153 11.38 -22.74 -31.96
CA THR A 153 10.21 -23.43 -31.40
C THR A 153 8.91 -23.07 -32.12
N LEU A 154 8.90 -21.99 -32.91
CA LEU A 154 7.76 -21.46 -33.65
C LEU A 154 7.79 -21.80 -35.11
N THR A 155 8.86 -22.50 -35.60
CA THR A 155 9.03 -22.95 -37.00
C THR A 155 7.80 -23.69 -37.55
N PRO A 156 7.06 -24.54 -36.77
CA PRO A 156 5.88 -25.22 -37.34
C PRO A 156 4.79 -24.28 -37.88
N LEU A 157 4.81 -23.00 -37.52
CA LEU A 157 3.86 -21.99 -38.06
C LEU A 157 4.27 -21.51 -39.46
N PHE A 158 5.56 -21.57 -39.78
CA PHE A 158 6.15 -20.98 -40.97
C PHE A 158 7.00 -21.99 -41.76
N ASP A 159 6.77 -23.28 -41.57
CA ASP A 159 7.54 -24.37 -42.21
C ASP A 159 7.56 -24.18 -43.73
N ASP A 160 8.71 -23.83 -44.28
CA ASP A 160 8.96 -23.55 -45.70
C ASP A 160 9.60 -24.75 -46.46
N ALA A 161 9.69 -25.92 -45.83
CA ALA A 161 10.19 -27.14 -46.49
C ALA A 161 9.47 -27.45 -47.84
N PRO A 162 8.16 -27.18 -48.02
CA PRO A 162 7.51 -27.35 -49.33
C PRO A 162 8.05 -26.46 -50.44
N LEU A 163 8.82 -25.43 -50.11
CA LEU A 163 9.42 -24.52 -51.13
C LEU A 163 10.83 -24.93 -51.55
N GLU A 164 11.49 -25.88 -50.83
CA GLU A 164 12.88 -26.28 -51.10
C GLU A 164 13.10 -26.79 -52.53
N GLU A 165 12.13 -27.48 -53.13
CA GLU A 165 12.20 -27.96 -54.48
C GLU A 165 11.96 -26.91 -55.59
N THR A 166 11.71 -25.67 -55.19
CA THR A 166 11.40 -24.57 -56.10
C THR A 166 12.60 -23.62 -56.28
N ALA A 167 12.42 -22.50 -56.97
CA ALA A 167 13.46 -21.48 -57.08
C ALA A 167 13.59 -20.58 -55.84
N TYR A 168 12.97 -20.91 -54.69
CA TYR A 168 12.84 -20.12 -53.49
C TYR A 168 14.15 -19.52 -53.00
N GLU A 169 15.16 -20.34 -52.70
CA GLU A 169 16.47 -19.88 -52.22
C GLU A 169 17.14 -18.91 -53.22
N LYS A 170 17.06 -19.22 -54.54
CA LYS A 170 17.61 -18.35 -55.55
C LYS A 170 16.86 -17.02 -55.69
N MET A 171 15.56 -17.01 -55.39
CA MET A 171 14.79 -15.76 -55.33
C MET A 171 15.22 -14.90 -54.14
N ILE A 172 15.45 -15.46 -52.96
CA ILE A 172 15.96 -14.75 -51.76
C ILE A 172 17.35 -14.18 -52.07
N GLU A 173 18.25 -14.96 -52.63
CA GLU A 173 19.59 -14.51 -53.05
C GLU A 173 19.49 -13.37 -54.07
N GLY A 174 18.61 -13.54 -55.07
CA GLY A 174 18.33 -12.55 -56.11
C GLY A 174 17.82 -11.21 -55.55
N LEU A 175 16.88 -11.26 -54.62
CA LEU A 175 16.40 -10.07 -53.87
C LEU A 175 17.55 -9.40 -53.10
N GLY A 176 18.39 -10.19 -52.42
CA GLY A 176 19.53 -9.67 -51.70
C GLY A 176 20.54 -8.98 -52.61
N LYS A 177 20.78 -9.52 -53.80
CA LYS A 177 21.62 -8.88 -54.80
C LYS A 177 21.01 -7.63 -55.35
N TYR A 178 19.71 -7.64 -55.71
CA TYR A 178 18.99 -6.50 -56.28
C TYR A 178 19.02 -5.30 -55.34
N PHE A 179 18.67 -5.49 -54.08
CA PHE A 179 18.66 -4.37 -53.11
C PHE A 179 20.05 -3.85 -52.77
N ARG A 180 21.06 -4.73 -52.80
CA ARG A 180 22.47 -4.32 -52.63
C ARG A 180 22.96 -3.48 -53.79
N ASP A 181 22.66 -3.90 -55.00
CA ASP A 181 23.06 -3.19 -56.21
C ASP A 181 22.40 -1.81 -56.32
N LEU A 182 21.22 -1.65 -55.73
CA LEU A 182 20.52 -0.35 -55.65
C LEU A 182 20.97 0.53 -54.46
N GLY A 183 21.82 0.02 -53.57
CA GLY A 183 22.23 0.72 -52.38
C GLY A 183 21.07 1.00 -51.38
N ILE A 184 20.05 0.15 -51.44
CA ILE A 184 18.91 0.25 -50.51
C ILE A 184 19.26 -0.54 -49.26
N GLY A 185 19.32 0.19 -48.11
CA GLY A 185 19.69 -0.34 -46.81
C GLY A 185 19.81 0.78 -45.78
N ASP A 186 20.54 0.56 -44.72
CA ASP A 186 20.78 1.55 -43.71
C ASP A 186 21.97 2.48 -44.04
N GLN A 187 22.12 3.56 -43.29
CA GLN A 187 23.21 4.53 -43.43
C GLN A 187 24.61 3.95 -43.19
N ALA A 188 24.72 2.73 -42.67
CA ALA A 188 25.97 2.03 -42.41
C ALA A 188 26.44 1.20 -43.64
N GLY A 189 25.67 1.18 -44.74
CA GLY A 189 26.02 0.43 -45.96
C GLY A 189 25.60 -1.05 -45.96
N GLU A 190 24.77 -1.47 -45.03
CA GLU A 190 24.17 -2.81 -45.02
C GLU A 190 23.03 -2.88 -46.05
N SER A 191 22.93 -4.00 -46.80
CA SER A 191 21.81 -4.21 -47.70
C SER A 191 20.47 -4.30 -46.94
N LEU A 192 19.33 -4.02 -47.61
CA LEU A 192 18.00 -4.10 -47.00
C LEU A 192 17.77 -5.45 -46.29
N ILE A 193 18.13 -6.58 -46.93
CA ILE A 193 17.96 -7.91 -46.31
C ILE A 193 18.89 -8.10 -45.12
N ASP A 194 20.12 -7.59 -45.15
CA ASP A 194 21.06 -7.65 -44.04
C ASP A 194 20.56 -6.81 -42.87
N MET A 195 19.97 -5.64 -43.14
CA MET A 195 19.33 -4.78 -42.15
C MET A 195 18.15 -5.50 -41.49
N LEU A 196 17.26 -6.15 -42.26
CA LEU A 196 16.13 -6.90 -41.71
C LEU A 196 16.56 -8.10 -40.86
N ARG A 197 17.72 -8.74 -41.18
CA ARG A 197 18.32 -9.83 -40.38
C ARG A 197 19.09 -9.35 -39.14
N ALA A 198 19.34 -8.06 -39.01
CA ALA A 198 20.18 -7.52 -37.96
C ALA A 198 19.66 -7.80 -36.53
N PRO A 199 18.34 -7.73 -36.19
CA PRO A 199 17.85 -8.09 -34.88
C PRO A 199 18.15 -9.54 -34.49
N ALA A 200 17.91 -10.48 -35.41
CA ALA A 200 18.20 -11.90 -35.20
C ALA A 200 19.70 -12.18 -35.04
N ARG A 201 20.58 -11.48 -35.79
CA ARG A 201 22.03 -11.55 -35.60
C ARG A 201 22.49 -10.93 -34.29
N ALA A 202 21.91 -9.82 -33.85
CA ALA A 202 22.28 -9.13 -32.63
C ALA A 202 21.86 -9.92 -31.38
N SER A 203 20.73 -10.61 -31.44
CA SER A 203 20.17 -11.40 -30.30
C SER A 203 19.66 -12.75 -30.79
N PRO A 204 20.55 -13.70 -31.14
CA PRO A 204 20.14 -14.94 -31.78
C PRO A 204 19.40 -15.94 -30.88
N HIS A 205 19.36 -15.69 -29.58
CA HIS A 205 18.73 -16.57 -28.59
C HIS A 205 17.65 -15.88 -27.75
N SER A 206 17.21 -14.66 -28.12
CA SER A 206 16.26 -13.89 -27.34
C SER A 206 15.38 -12.97 -28.19
N LEU A 207 14.11 -13.30 -28.32
CA LEU A 207 13.13 -12.41 -28.98
C LEU A 207 12.99 -11.09 -28.24
N ALA A 208 13.08 -11.08 -26.88
CA ALA A 208 13.13 -9.86 -26.09
C ALA A 208 14.33 -8.96 -26.49
N GLY A 209 15.52 -9.56 -26.64
CA GLY A 209 16.69 -8.82 -27.08
C GLY A 209 16.57 -8.29 -28.53
N GLN A 210 15.83 -8.98 -29.39
CA GLN A 210 15.52 -8.48 -30.74
C GLN A 210 14.55 -7.28 -30.68
N LEU A 211 13.53 -7.30 -29.79
CA LEU A 211 12.67 -6.16 -29.57
C LEU A 211 13.44 -4.94 -29.02
N GLU A 212 14.35 -5.16 -28.06
CA GLU A 212 15.23 -4.10 -27.53
C GLU A 212 16.12 -3.50 -28.64
N TYR A 213 16.67 -4.33 -29.50
CA TYR A 213 17.45 -3.89 -30.68
C TYR A 213 16.59 -3.01 -31.62
N ILE A 214 15.39 -3.47 -31.95
CA ILE A 214 14.45 -2.76 -32.84
C ILE A 214 14.07 -1.39 -32.23
N ILE A 215 13.75 -1.35 -30.96
CA ILE A 215 13.42 -0.10 -30.25
C ILE A 215 14.61 0.86 -30.31
N ALA A 216 15.79 0.40 -29.96
CA ALA A 216 16.98 1.24 -29.87
C ALA A 216 17.46 1.74 -31.25
N ARG A 217 17.32 0.94 -32.32
CA ARG A 217 17.87 1.26 -33.63
C ARG A 217 16.86 1.91 -34.57
N TRP A 218 15.58 1.53 -34.47
CA TRP A 218 14.55 1.93 -35.43
C TRP A 218 13.35 2.60 -34.82
N GLY A 219 13.36 2.86 -33.51
CA GLY A 219 12.24 3.48 -32.80
C GLY A 219 11.76 4.80 -33.43
N ASP A 220 12.71 5.68 -33.79
CA ASP A 220 12.41 6.95 -34.46
C ASP A 220 11.74 6.76 -35.83
N VAL A 221 12.12 5.71 -36.54
CA VAL A 221 11.55 5.37 -37.86
C VAL A 221 10.16 4.75 -37.71
N LEU A 222 9.97 3.89 -36.73
CA LEU A 222 8.70 3.20 -36.49
C LEU A 222 7.59 4.13 -35.94
N GLY A 223 7.98 5.12 -35.14
CA GLY A 223 7.07 6.09 -34.53
C GLY A 223 6.63 5.70 -33.11
N ALA A 224 6.22 6.69 -32.33
CA ALA A 224 5.97 6.56 -30.90
C ALA A 224 4.91 5.51 -30.52
N ASP A 225 3.81 5.44 -31.27
CA ASP A 225 2.74 4.48 -31.01
C ASP A 225 3.21 3.03 -31.20
N PHE A 226 4.01 2.81 -32.24
CA PHE A 226 4.56 1.47 -32.47
C PHE A 226 5.61 1.11 -31.41
N VAL A 227 6.48 2.03 -31.03
CA VAL A 227 7.45 1.85 -29.94
C VAL A 227 6.73 1.51 -28.63
N THR A 228 5.62 2.16 -28.33
CA THR A 228 4.80 1.83 -27.14
C THR A 228 4.30 0.39 -27.18
N ARG A 229 3.89 -0.11 -28.34
CA ARG A 229 3.48 -1.52 -28.52
C ARG A 229 4.66 -2.49 -28.35
N LEU A 230 5.83 -2.15 -28.87
CA LEU A 230 7.06 -2.95 -28.68
C LEU A 230 7.45 -3.02 -27.21
N LEU A 231 7.36 -1.91 -26.47
CA LEU A 231 7.63 -1.86 -25.04
C LEU A 231 6.64 -2.73 -24.25
N ARG A 232 5.34 -2.71 -24.57
CA ARG A 232 4.35 -3.63 -23.97
C ARG A 232 4.67 -5.10 -24.26
N GLY A 233 5.10 -5.40 -25.49
CA GLY A 233 5.54 -6.75 -25.86
C GLY A 233 6.75 -7.21 -25.05
N LEU A 234 7.72 -6.33 -24.87
CA LEU A 234 8.91 -6.58 -24.06
C LEU A 234 8.55 -6.83 -22.57
N ASP A 235 7.62 -6.05 -22.02
CA ASP A 235 7.12 -6.24 -20.65
C ASP A 235 6.43 -7.61 -20.53
N PHE A 236 5.62 -8.00 -21.50
CA PHE A 236 4.93 -9.29 -21.53
C PHE A 236 5.91 -10.47 -21.55
N VAL A 237 6.96 -10.42 -22.38
CA VAL A 237 8.03 -11.44 -22.37
C VAL A 237 8.73 -11.48 -21.01
N LYS A 238 9.05 -10.31 -20.42
CA LYS A 238 9.69 -10.25 -19.10
C LYS A 238 8.80 -10.75 -17.97
N GLU A 239 7.50 -10.57 -18.05
CA GLU A 239 6.54 -11.10 -17.08
C GLU A 239 6.38 -12.62 -17.17
N GLU A 240 6.30 -13.16 -18.37
CA GLU A 240 6.12 -14.61 -18.57
C GLU A 240 7.37 -15.42 -18.15
N VAL A 241 8.57 -14.90 -18.34
CA VAL A 241 9.83 -15.52 -17.86
C VAL A 241 9.92 -15.53 -16.33
N LYS A 242 9.26 -14.58 -15.65
CA LYS A 242 9.20 -14.52 -14.19
C LYS A 242 8.13 -15.46 -13.59
N ARG A 243 7.94 -16.64 -14.14
CA ARG A 243 7.10 -17.65 -13.50
C ARG A 243 7.50 -17.80 -12.04
N PHE A 244 6.50 -17.72 -11.13
CA PHE A 244 6.74 -17.92 -9.71
C PHE A 244 7.10 -19.38 -9.46
N GLY A 245 8.37 -19.70 -9.67
CA GLY A 245 8.93 -20.97 -9.23
C GLY A 245 8.81 -21.08 -7.72
N VAL A 246 8.37 -22.23 -7.25
CA VAL A 246 8.43 -22.64 -5.85
C VAL A 246 9.86 -22.45 -5.38
N GLY A 247 10.18 -21.37 -4.72
CA GLY A 247 11.50 -21.33 -4.14
C GLY A 247 12.21 -20.01 -4.02
N GLY A 248 11.57 -19.00 -3.56
CA GLY A 248 12.32 -17.88 -3.07
C GLY A 248 11.52 -16.58 -3.04
N PRO A 249 11.86 -15.68 -2.15
CA PRO A 249 11.30 -14.35 -2.20
C PRO A 249 11.60 -13.76 -3.58
N GLY A 250 10.60 -13.29 -4.28
CA GLY A 250 10.76 -12.48 -5.48
C GLY A 250 11.77 -11.36 -5.21
N GLY A 251 12.47 -10.91 -6.25
CA GLY A 251 13.41 -9.80 -6.10
C GLY A 251 12.78 -8.60 -5.42
N GLU A 252 13.60 -7.72 -4.87
CA GLU A 252 13.16 -6.50 -4.18
C GLU A 252 12.04 -5.80 -4.97
N THR A 253 10.90 -5.62 -4.33
CA THR A 253 9.79 -4.87 -4.89
C THR A 253 10.20 -3.39 -4.99
N PRO A 254 10.28 -2.79 -6.19
CA PRO A 254 10.63 -1.39 -6.29
C PRO A 254 9.53 -0.53 -5.68
N VAL A 255 9.83 0.13 -4.55
CA VAL A 255 8.92 1.07 -3.90
C VAL A 255 8.94 2.39 -4.67
N PRO A 256 7.79 2.95 -5.09
CA PRO A 256 7.75 4.26 -5.75
C PRO A 256 8.35 5.34 -4.85
N THR A 257 9.21 6.16 -5.41
CA THR A 257 9.73 7.32 -4.69
C THR A 257 8.80 8.50 -4.91
N TYR A 258 8.41 9.16 -3.82
CA TYR A 258 7.64 10.40 -3.83
C TYR A 258 8.53 11.64 -3.75
N PHE A 259 9.84 11.47 -3.89
CA PHE A 259 10.79 12.57 -3.88
C PHE A 259 10.63 13.45 -5.14
N GLY A 260 10.54 14.78 -4.91
CA GLY A 260 10.45 15.75 -5.99
C GLY A 260 9.04 16.17 -6.40
N GLU A 261 7.99 15.58 -5.83
CA GLU A 261 6.64 16.12 -5.98
C GLU A 261 6.37 17.24 -4.98
N PRO A 262 5.50 18.22 -5.32
CA PRO A 262 5.12 19.25 -4.38
C PRO A 262 4.37 18.61 -3.20
N GLU A 263 5.04 18.50 -2.06
CA GLU A 263 4.41 18.11 -0.82
C GLU A 263 3.62 19.29 -0.25
N TYR A 264 2.32 19.09 -0.09
CA TYR A 264 1.44 20.04 0.57
C TYR A 264 1.21 19.61 2.01
N GLU A 265 1.31 20.56 2.93
CA GLU A 265 0.90 20.32 4.31
C GLU A 265 -0.62 20.42 4.42
N ARG A 266 -1.29 19.26 4.54
CA ARG A 266 -2.75 19.12 4.55
C ARG A 266 -3.22 18.19 5.67
N TYR A 267 -2.74 18.41 6.88
CA TYR A 267 -3.19 17.62 8.03
C TYR A 267 -4.69 17.76 8.27
N SER A 268 -5.36 16.65 8.51
CA SER A 268 -6.71 16.69 9.07
C SER A 268 -6.65 17.12 10.54
N PRO A 269 -7.56 18.03 10.97
CA PRO A 269 -7.62 18.46 12.35
C PRO A 269 -8.18 17.34 13.24
N ASP A 270 -7.48 17.05 14.33
CA ASP A 270 -7.99 16.12 15.35
C ASP A 270 -9.21 16.71 16.07
N LYS A 271 -10.23 15.89 16.32
CA LYS A 271 -11.25 16.17 17.32
C LYS A 271 -10.67 15.99 18.72
N GLU A 272 -11.29 16.59 19.73
CA GLU A 272 -10.79 16.61 21.11
C GLU A 272 -10.41 15.23 21.67
N TRP A 273 -11.16 14.18 21.30
CA TRP A 273 -10.93 12.83 21.78
C TRP A 273 -9.81 12.06 21.06
N MET A 274 -9.51 12.42 19.79
CA MET A 274 -8.59 11.66 18.92
C MET A 274 -7.16 11.58 19.46
N PRO A 275 -6.55 12.64 20.02
CA PRO A 275 -5.23 12.55 20.62
C PRO A 275 -5.18 11.67 21.87
N ARG A 276 -6.31 11.55 22.58
CA ARG A 276 -6.40 10.80 23.84
C ARG A 276 -6.80 9.33 23.65
N LEU A 277 -6.98 8.89 22.39
CA LEU A 277 -7.36 7.53 22.09
C LEU A 277 -6.26 6.55 22.51
N VAL A 278 -6.66 5.51 23.23
CA VAL A 278 -5.86 4.33 23.57
C VAL A 278 -6.60 3.12 23.01
N LEU A 279 -6.01 2.46 22.02
CA LEU A 279 -6.66 1.40 21.26
C LEU A 279 -6.21 0.02 21.75
N ILE A 280 -7.15 -0.90 21.89
CA ILE A 280 -6.88 -2.33 22.07
C ILE A 280 -7.55 -3.11 20.95
N ALA A 281 -6.78 -3.99 20.29
CA ALA A 281 -7.27 -4.88 19.26
C ALA A 281 -7.74 -6.21 19.86
N LYS A 282 -8.85 -6.74 19.34
CA LYS A 282 -9.34 -8.09 19.65
C LYS A 282 -9.75 -8.79 18.35
N ASN A 283 -9.21 -9.98 18.09
CA ASN A 283 -9.78 -10.89 17.10
C ASN A 283 -11.16 -11.31 17.65
N THR A 284 -12.23 -10.93 16.97
CA THR A 284 -13.59 -10.98 17.50
C THR A 284 -13.99 -12.40 17.88
N TYR A 285 -13.85 -13.35 16.97
CA TYR A 285 -14.27 -14.73 17.24
C TYR A 285 -13.45 -15.40 18.36
N VAL A 286 -12.13 -15.23 18.32
CA VAL A 286 -11.23 -15.77 19.35
C VAL A 286 -11.55 -15.16 20.72
N TRP A 287 -11.82 -13.85 20.76
CA TRP A 287 -12.17 -13.18 22.01
C TRP A 287 -13.50 -13.67 22.59
N LEU A 288 -14.53 -13.83 21.77
CA LEU A 288 -15.82 -14.38 22.21
C LEU A 288 -15.66 -15.80 22.77
N GLU A 289 -14.83 -16.63 22.16
CA GLU A 289 -14.54 -17.97 22.67
C GLU A 289 -13.78 -17.91 24.01
N GLN A 290 -12.77 -17.04 24.15
CA GLN A 290 -12.06 -16.84 25.41
C GLN A 290 -12.99 -16.33 26.50
N LEU A 291 -13.91 -15.42 26.19
CA LEU A 291 -14.94 -14.94 27.13
C LEU A 291 -15.92 -16.05 27.50
N SER A 292 -16.28 -16.91 26.56
CA SER A 292 -17.14 -18.06 26.82
C SER A 292 -16.51 -18.98 27.88
N ARG A 293 -15.22 -19.27 27.77
CA ARG A 293 -14.46 -20.08 28.75
C ARG A 293 -14.36 -19.35 30.10
N LYS A 294 -13.99 -18.06 30.08
CA LYS A 294 -13.82 -17.25 31.29
C LYS A 294 -15.12 -17.17 32.13
N HIS A 295 -16.25 -16.95 31.45
CA HIS A 295 -17.56 -16.78 32.11
C HIS A 295 -18.37 -18.08 32.18
N GLN A 296 -17.80 -19.23 31.72
CA GLN A 296 -18.46 -20.56 31.75
C GLN A 296 -19.88 -20.55 31.15
N ARG A 297 -20.08 -19.74 30.08
CA ARG A 297 -21.31 -19.65 29.31
C ARG A 297 -21.02 -19.38 27.85
N TRP A 298 -21.91 -19.79 26.95
CA TRP A 298 -21.75 -19.46 25.54
C TRP A 298 -21.92 -17.95 25.29
N ILE A 299 -20.88 -17.35 24.68
CA ILE A 299 -20.84 -15.96 24.24
C ILE A 299 -20.44 -16.02 22.76
N GLN A 300 -21.42 -15.88 21.86
CA GLN A 300 -21.22 -16.03 20.42
C GLN A 300 -21.52 -14.75 19.66
N THR A 301 -22.36 -13.88 20.20
CA THR A 301 -22.76 -12.62 19.57
C THR A 301 -22.25 -11.42 20.38
N LEU A 302 -22.16 -10.27 19.70
CA LEU A 302 -21.56 -9.05 20.27
C LEU A 302 -22.35 -8.50 21.46
N ASP A 303 -23.67 -8.66 21.48
CA ASP A 303 -24.54 -8.22 22.58
C ASP A 303 -24.39 -9.09 23.83
N GLN A 304 -23.84 -10.30 23.69
CA GLN A 304 -23.60 -11.22 24.81
C GLN A 304 -22.29 -10.92 25.57
N ILE A 305 -21.41 -10.07 25.04
CA ILE A 305 -20.20 -9.63 25.72
C ILE A 305 -20.59 -9.04 27.08
N PRO A 306 -20.05 -9.55 28.22
CA PRO A 306 -20.40 -9.07 29.55
C PRO A 306 -20.01 -7.60 29.77
N ASP A 307 -20.80 -6.89 30.55
CA ASP A 307 -20.51 -5.50 30.93
C ASP A 307 -19.24 -5.40 31.76
N GLU A 308 -18.94 -6.42 32.57
CA GLU A 308 -17.71 -6.53 33.36
C GLU A 308 -16.45 -6.46 32.49
N GLU A 309 -16.47 -7.02 31.28
CA GLU A 309 -15.33 -6.96 30.37
C GLU A 309 -15.12 -5.56 29.80
N LEU A 310 -16.20 -4.84 29.54
CA LEU A 310 -16.15 -3.44 29.12
C LEU A 310 -15.71 -2.54 30.28
N ASP A 311 -16.14 -2.84 31.50
CA ASP A 311 -15.67 -2.15 32.70
C ASP A 311 -14.16 -2.38 32.93
N ILE A 312 -13.68 -3.60 32.78
CA ILE A 312 -12.23 -3.92 32.85
C ILE A 312 -11.44 -3.11 31.82
N LEU A 313 -11.92 -2.98 30.58
CA LEU A 313 -11.23 -2.19 29.56
C LEU A 313 -11.19 -0.70 29.94
N ARG A 314 -12.32 -0.14 30.42
CA ARG A 314 -12.38 1.24 30.91
C ARG A 314 -11.41 1.47 32.08
N ASP A 315 -11.44 0.59 33.07
CA ASP A 315 -10.65 0.73 34.30
C ASP A 315 -9.14 0.55 34.03
N ARG A 316 -8.79 -0.11 32.95
CA ARG A 316 -7.42 -0.20 32.41
C ARG A 316 -7.00 1.02 31.57
N GLY A 317 -7.93 1.96 31.30
CA GLY A 317 -7.65 3.19 30.54
C GLY A 317 -7.80 3.06 29.03
N PHE A 318 -8.43 2.01 28.51
CA PHE A 318 -8.72 1.87 27.09
C PHE A 318 -9.95 2.71 26.72
N THR A 319 -9.80 3.50 25.66
CA THR A 319 -10.88 4.37 25.12
C THR A 319 -11.29 3.98 23.70
N GLY A 320 -10.65 2.97 23.12
CA GLY A 320 -10.99 2.40 21.84
C GLY A 320 -10.84 0.89 21.82
N LEU A 321 -11.81 0.20 21.20
CA LEU A 321 -11.85 -1.24 21.03
C LEU A 321 -11.92 -1.55 19.53
N TRP A 322 -10.84 -2.07 18.97
CA TRP A 322 -10.81 -2.53 17.59
C TRP A 322 -11.18 -4.01 17.53
N LEU A 323 -12.30 -4.28 16.87
CA LEU A 323 -12.86 -5.60 16.67
C LEU A 323 -12.50 -6.08 15.26
N ILE A 324 -11.54 -7.00 15.15
CA ILE A 324 -11.06 -7.53 13.88
C ILE A 324 -12.04 -8.60 13.40
N GLY A 325 -12.48 -8.46 12.14
CA GLY A 325 -13.30 -9.45 11.46
C GLY A 325 -14.79 -9.44 11.85
N LEU A 326 -15.37 -8.22 11.93
CA LEU A 326 -16.80 -8.00 12.17
C LEU A 326 -17.70 -8.28 10.95
N TRP A 327 -17.13 -8.12 9.74
CA TRP A 327 -17.88 -8.12 8.51
C TRP A 327 -18.24 -9.55 8.05
N GLU A 328 -19.30 -9.69 7.23
CA GLU A 328 -19.60 -10.93 6.54
C GLU A 328 -18.42 -11.36 5.69
N ARG A 329 -17.96 -12.59 5.88
CA ARG A 329 -16.75 -13.13 5.26
C ARG A 329 -17.08 -14.03 4.08
N SER A 330 -16.16 -14.15 3.16
CA SER A 330 -16.19 -15.03 1.99
C SER A 330 -16.36 -16.50 2.38
N ARG A 331 -17.40 -17.16 1.87
CA ARG A 331 -17.58 -18.61 2.04
C ARG A 331 -16.56 -19.40 1.26
N ALA A 332 -16.18 -18.90 0.08
CA ALA A 332 -15.11 -19.48 -0.72
C ALA A 332 -13.77 -19.48 0.03
N SER A 333 -13.43 -18.38 0.72
CA SER A 333 -12.24 -18.33 1.59
C SER A 333 -12.28 -19.41 2.67
N GLN A 334 -13.42 -19.63 3.29
CA GLN A 334 -13.60 -20.69 4.28
C GLN A 334 -13.34 -22.08 3.67
N LYS A 335 -13.98 -22.39 2.53
CA LYS A 335 -13.81 -23.68 1.82
C LYS A 335 -12.34 -23.91 1.44
N ILE A 336 -11.65 -22.89 0.92
CA ILE A 336 -10.22 -22.97 0.57
C ILE A 336 -9.40 -23.35 1.82
N LYS A 337 -9.57 -22.65 2.94
CA LYS A 337 -8.79 -22.89 4.16
C LYS A 337 -9.07 -24.24 4.77
N GLN A 338 -10.32 -24.70 4.77
CA GLN A 338 -10.71 -26.04 5.22
C GLN A 338 -10.07 -27.12 4.35
N ARG A 339 -10.12 -26.97 3.02
CA ARG A 339 -9.47 -27.89 2.08
C ARG A 339 -7.94 -27.91 2.26
N MET A 340 -7.33 -26.78 2.67
CA MET A 340 -5.92 -26.69 2.99
C MET A 340 -5.56 -27.24 4.40
N GLY A 341 -6.49 -27.93 5.07
CA GLY A 341 -6.27 -28.64 6.34
C GLY A 341 -6.57 -27.83 7.59
N GLN A 342 -7.31 -26.72 7.47
CA GLN A 342 -7.75 -25.90 8.61
C GLN A 342 -9.26 -26.10 8.82
N GLU A 343 -9.65 -27.25 9.34
CA GLU A 343 -11.05 -27.69 9.45
C GLU A 343 -11.95 -26.72 10.23
N ASP A 344 -11.40 -26.01 11.23
CA ASP A 344 -12.12 -25.05 12.07
C ASP A 344 -12.06 -23.60 11.56
N ALA A 345 -11.52 -23.39 10.35
CA ALA A 345 -11.46 -22.05 9.77
C ALA A 345 -12.85 -21.49 9.48
N VAL A 346 -13.04 -20.21 9.79
CA VAL A 346 -14.23 -19.46 9.36
C VAL A 346 -14.01 -18.84 7.99
N ALA A 347 -13.11 -17.98 7.78
CA ALA A 347 -12.61 -17.37 6.57
C ALA A 347 -11.63 -16.28 6.99
N SER A 348 -10.83 -15.75 6.08
CA SER A 348 -10.02 -14.58 6.39
C SER A 348 -10.90 -13.39 6.80
N ALA A 349 -10.47 -12.66 7.83
CA ALA A 349 -11.11 -11.42 8.23
C ALA A 349 -11.02 -10.31 7.16
N TYR A 350 -10.15 -10.50 6.18
CA TYR A 350 -9.88 -9.56 5.08
C TYR A 350 -10.37 -10.07 3.72
N SER A 351 -11.01 -11.24 3.66
CA SER A 351 -11.73 -11.72 2.48
C SER A 351 -13.23 -11.56 2.72
N LEU A 352 -13.79 -10.43 2.29
CA LEU A 352 -15.14 -10.02 2.67
C LEU A 352 -16.17 -10.38 1.60
N TYR A 353 -17.33 -10.89 2.04
CA TYR A 353 -18.52 -11.04 1.21
C TYR A 353 -19.26 -9.71 1.05
N SER A 354 -19.54 -9.03 2.16
CA SER A 354 -20.17 -7.71 2.20
C SER A 354 -19.74 -6.92 3.44
N TYR A 355 -20.04 -5.61 3.46
CA TYR A 355 -19.87 -4.74 4.62
C TYR A 355 -21.11 -4.70 5.52
N ASP A 356 -21.72 -5.87 5.72
CA ASP A 356 -22.70 -6.11 6.77
C ASP A 356 -22.04 -6.80 7.96
N ILE A 357 -22.56 -6.54 9.17
CA ILE A 357 -22.07 -7.23 10.36
C ILE A 357 -22.46 -8.72 10.26
N ALA A 358 -21.47 -9.58 10.45
CA ALA A 358 -21.66 -11.02 10.32
C ALA A 358 -22.87 -11.52 11.13
N ASN A 359 -23.71 -12.31 10.47
CA ASN A 359 -24.96 -12.82 11.05
C ASN A 359 -24.69 -13.71 12.28
N ASP A 360 -23.63 -14.48 12.28
CA ASP A 360 -23.23 -15.32 13.41
C ASP A 360 -22.62 -14.52 14.58
N LEU A 361 -22.33 -13.25 14.40
CA LEU A 361 -22.01 -12.28 15.45
C LEU A 361 -23.25 -11.52 15.96
N GLY A 362 -24.45 -11.80 15.45
CA GLY A 362 -25.72 -11.19 15.82
C GLY A 362 -26.10 -9.95 15.01
N GLY A 363 -25.40 -9.69 13.90
CA GLY A 363 -25.71 -8.62 12.95
C GLY A 363 -25.66 -7.21 13.56
N TRP A 364 -26.30 -6.25 12.88
CA TRP A 364 -26.33 -4.85 13.27
C TRP A 364 -27.01 -4.61 14.62
N GLU A 365 -27.96 -5.44 15.01
CA GLU A 365 -28.65 -5.29 16.30
C GLU A 365 -27.70 -5.54 17.48
N ALA A 366 -26.95 -6.64 17.43
CA ALA A 366 -25.95 -6.97 18.43
C ALA A 366 -24.80 -5.95 18.49
N LEU A 367 -24.35 -5.46 17.33
CA LEU A 367 -23.36 -4.38 17.28
C LEU A 367 -23.88 -3.09 17.93
N ASN A 368 -25.11 -2.66 17.64
CA ASN A 368 -25.70 -1.46 18.18
C ASN A 368 -25.86 -1.54 19.71
N ASN A 369 -26.20 -2.72 20.23
CA ASN A 369 -26.22 -3.00 21.65
C ASN A 369 -24.83 -2.84 22.27
N LEU A 370 -23.83 -3.53 21.74
CA LEU A 370 -22.43 -3.41 22.20
C LEU A 370 -21.94 -1.96 22.12
N ARG A 371 -22.17 -1.28 21.00
CA ARG A 371 -21.75 0.11 20.77
C ARG A 371 -22.32 1.04 21.83
N SER A 372 -23.58 0.90 22.18
CA SER A 372 -24.25 1.71 23.21
C SER A 372 -23.61 1.50 24.58
N ARG A 373 -23.34 0.24 24.96
CA ARG A 373 -22.74 -0.13 26.25
C ARG A 373 -21.28 0.31 26.35
N ALA A 374 -20.51 0.15 25.25
CA ALA A 374 -19.12 0.63 25.15
C ALA A 374 -19.05 2.15 25.25
N TRP A 375 -19.94 2.86 24.54
CA TRP A 375 -20.01 4.33 24.57
C TRP A 375 -20.30 4.88 25.97
N GLN A 376 -21.20 4.25 26.75
CA GLN A 376 -21.48 4.63 28.14
C GLN A 376 -20.23 4.55 29.04
N ARG A 377 -19.23 3.78 28.65
CA ARG A 377 -17.94 3.62 29.32
C ARG A 377 -16.80 4.45 28.71
N GLY A 378 -17.13 5.32 27.74
CA GLY A 378 -16.15 6.12 27.01
C GLY A 378 -15.30 5.35 26.00
N ILE A 379 -15.71 4.12 25.65
CA ILE A 379 -15.02 3.28 24.70
C ILE A 379 -15.65 3.43 23.32
N ARG A 380 -14.85 3.78 22.31
CA ARG A 380 -15.22 3.84 20.91
C ARG A 380 -14.93 2.53 20.22
N LEU A 381 -15.86 2.03 19.41
CA LEU A 381 -15.60 0.87 18.58
C LEU A 381 -14.84 1.27 17.33
N SER A 382 -13.93 0.40 16.90
CA SER A 382 -13.17 0.53 15.66
C SER A 382 -13.37 -0.71 14.79
N ALA A 383 -13.42 -0.52 13.48
CA ALA A 383 -13.50 -1.58 12.50
C ALA A 383 -12.46 -1.42 11.40
N ASP A 384 -12.18 -2.52 10.69
CA ASP A 384 -11.40 -2.51 9.48
C ASP A 384 -12.21 -2.02 8.29
N MET A 385 -11.52 -1.41 7.34
CA MET A 385 -11.96 -1.21 5.97
C MET A 385 -10.89 -1.78 5.04
N VAL A 386 -11.30 -2.67 4.14
CA VAL A 386 -10.44 -3.38 3.19
C VAL A 386 -10.72 -2.86 1.79
N PRO A 387 -10.21 -1.70 1.40
CA PRO A 387 -10.64 -1.04 0.17
C PRO A 387 -9.99 -1.61 -1.09
N ASN A 388 -8.88 -2.34 -1.00
CA ASN A 388 -8.12 -2.82 -2.14
C ASN A 388 -8.83 -3.94 -2.91
N HIS A 389 -9.56 -4.80 -2.22
CA HIS A 389 -10.14 -6.02 -2.76
C HIS A 389 -11.39 -6.47 -2.01
N MET A 390 -12.08 -7.44 -2.57
CA MET A 390 -13.19 -8.16 -1.92
C MET A 390 -12.89 -9.66 -1.89
N GLY A 391 -13.73 -10.47 -1.23
CA GLY A 391 -13.66 -11.93 -1.36
C GLY A 391 -13.98 -12.39 -2.77
N ILE A 392 -13.43 -13.56 -3.17
CA ILE A 392 -13.62 -14.09 -4.55
C ILE A 392 -15.07 -14.46 -4.87
N ASP A 393 -15.90 -14.68 -3.85
CA ASP A 393 -17.34 -14.95 -3.95
C ASP A 393 -18.19 -13.81 -3.38
N SER A 394 -17.61 -12.60 -3.25
CA SER A 394 -18.31 -11.45 -2.70
C SER A 394 -19.52 -11.05 -3.53
N GLN A 395 -20.46 -10.36 -2.89
CA GLN A 395 -21.64 -9.83 -3.57
C GLN A 395 -21.25 -9.01 -4.81
N TRP A 396 -20.19 -8.21 -4.76
CA TRP A 396 -19.73 -7.43 -5.90
C TRP A 396 -19.15 -8.29 -7.03
N VAL A 397 -18.43 -9.38 -6.72
CA VAL A 397 -17.97 -10.32 -7.76
C VAL A 397 -19.16 -10.98 -8.47
N ILE A 398 -20.26 -11.23 -7.76
CA ILE A 398 -21.46 -11.82 -8.31
C ILE A 398 -22.22 -10.80 -9.18
N GLU A 399 -22.50 -9.61 -8.65
CA GLU A 399 -23.40 -8.62 -9.24
C GLU A 399 -22.72 -7.63 -10.20
N HIS A 400 -21.44 -7.30 -9.94
CA HIS A 400 -20.64 -6.32 -10.70
C HIS A 400 -19.26 -6.89 -11.08
N PRO A 401 -19.20 -7.99 -11.84
CA PRO A 401 -17.91 -8.62 -12.18
C PRO A 401 -17.01 -7.72 -13.02
N ASP A 402 -17.54 -6.71 -13.66
CA ASP A 402 -16.82 -5.67 -14.39
C ASP A 402 -16.11 -4.66 -13.48
N TRP A 403 -16.40 -4.61 -12.17
CA TRP A 403 -15.69 -3.76 -11.22
C TRP A 403 -14.30 -4.30 -10.85
N PHE A 404 -13.95 -5.48 -11.33
CA PHE A 404 -12.71 -6.15 -11.00
C PHE A 404 -11.76 -6.22 -12.20
N LEU A 405 -10.47 -6.11 -11.93
CA LEU A 405 -9.44 -6.38 -12.93
C LEU A 405 -9.54 -7.83 -13.40
N SER A 406 -9.70 -8.04 -14.69
CA SER A 406 -9.92 -9.37 -15.23
C SER A 406 -9.44 -9.51 -16.67
N LEU A 407 -9.22 -10.75 -17.07
CA LEU A 407 -8.91 -11.16 -18.43
C LEU A 407 -10.05 -12.06 -18.96
N PRO A 408 -10.32 -12.05 -20.28
CA PRO A 408 -11.27 -12.98 -20.89
C PRO A 408 -10.69 -14.41 -21.12
N TYR A 409 -9.43 -14.65 -20.77
CA TYR A 409 -8.68 -15.91 -20.94
C TYR A 409 -7.70 -16.10 -19.80
N PRO A 410 -7.26 -17.35 -19.51
CA PRO A 410 -6.25 -17.59 -18.48
C PRO A 410 -4.92 -16.96 -18.88
N PRO A 411 -4.20 -16.30 -17.96
CA PRO A 411 -2.92 -15.64 -18.25
C PRO A 411 -1.82 -16.61 -18.67
N TYR A 412 -1.89 -17.86 -18.23
CA TYR A 412 -0.93 -18.91 -18.55
C TYR A 412 -1.62 -20.13 -19.13
N PRO A 413 -1.07 -20.75 -20.21
CA PRO A 413 -1.60 -21.97 -20.80
C PRO A 413 -1.64 -23.16 -19.83
N SER A 414 -0.75 -23.18 -18.84
CA SER A 414 -0.66 -24.22 -17.82
C SER A 414 -1.76 -24.13 -16.75
N TYR A 415 -2.51 -23.03 -16.68
CA TYR A 415 -3.55 -22.87 -15.67
C TYR A 415 -4.75 -23.78 -15.93
N ASN A 416 -5.17 -24.48 -14.89
CA ASN A 416 -6.30 -25.40 -14.89
C ASN A 416 -7.28 -25.01 -13.78
N PHE A 417 -8.58 -25.05 -14.07
CA PHE A 417 -9.65 -24.64 -13.16
C PHE A 417 -10.71 -25.77 -13.11
N ASN A 418 -10.26 -27.00 -12.76
CA ASN A 418 -11.10 -28.21 -12.70
C ASN A 418 -11.48 -28.58 -11.28
N SER A 419 -11.07 -27.78 -10.27
CA SER A 419 -11.42 -27.98 -8.88
C SER A 419 -12.92 -27.72 -8.64
N GLU A 420 -13.39 -27.99 -7.43
CA GLU A 420 -14.79 -27.76 -7.06
C GLU A 420 -15.19 -26.28 -7.16
N ASP A 421 -16.49 -26.07 -7.44
CA ASP A 421 -17.09 -24.74 -7.40
C ASP A 421 -17.13 -24.22 -5.96
N LEU A 422 -16.49 -23.10 -5.73
CA LEU A 422 -16.40 -22.46 -4.42
C LEU A 422 -17.61 -21.55 -4.12
N SER A 423 -18.44 -21.23 -5.15
CA SER A 423 -19.62 -20.39 -4.97
C SER A 423 -20.71 -21.10 -4.19
N ASP A 424 -21.43 -20.34 -3.35
CA ASP A 424 -22.71 -20.76 -2.77
C ASP A 424 -23.90 -20.15 -3.57
N ASP A 425 -23.62 -19.27 -4.54
CA ASP A 425 -24.64 -18.65 -5.38
C ASP A 425 -24.77 -19.37 -6.73
N SER A 426 -25.95 -19.93 -6.97
CA SER A 426 -26.23 -20.70 -8.19
C SER A 426 -26.16 -19.89 -9.50
N ARG A 427 -26.06 -18.58 -9.43
CA ARG A 427 -25.91 -17.69 -10.61
C ARG A 427 -24.51 -17.74 -11.21
N VAL A 428 -23.51 -18.04 -10.37
CA VAL A 428 -22.09 -17.98 -10.77
C VAL A 428 -21.31 -19.17 -10.26
N GLY A 429 -20.29 -19.61 -11.02
CA GLY A 429 -19.27 -20.54 -10.58
C GLY A 429 -17.96 -19.82 -10.30
N ILE A 430 -17.30 -20.19 -9.20
CA ILE A 430 -16.01 -19.65 -8.76
C ILE A 430 -15.00 -20.79 -8.62
N PHE A 431 -13.93 -20.74 -9.37
CA PHE A 431 -12.92 -21.79 -9.41
C PHE A 431 -11.53 -21.22 -9.18
N LEU A 432 -10.86 -21.76 -8.17
CA LEU A 432 -9.45 -21.46 -7.94
C LEU A 432 -8.58 -22.30 -8.89
N GLU A 433 -7.42 -21.79 -9.25
CA GLU A 433 -6.46 -22.51 -10.08
C GLU A 433 -5.93 -23.75 -9.32
N ASP A 434 -5.88 -24.91 -10.02
CA ASP A 434 -5.67 -26.23 -9.38
C ASP A 434 -4.31 -26.37 -8.68
N HIS A 435 -3.27 -25.72 -9.20
CA HIS A 435 -1.91 -25.77 -8.67
C HIS A 435 -1.74 -25.07 -7.32
N TYR A 436 -2.69 -24.21 -6.93
CA TYR A 436 -2.72 -23.62 -5.59
C TYR A 436 -2.85 -24.70 -4.51
N TYR A 437 -3.72 -25.69 -4.71
CA TYR A 437 -4.01 -26.72 -3.71
C TYR A 437 -2.85 -27.68 -3.46
N ASN A 438 -1.95 -27.84 -4.41
CA ASN A 438 -0.75 -28.66 -4.24
C ASN A 438 0.52 -27.84 -3.94
N HIS A 439 0.39 -26.53 -3.73
CA HIS A 439 1.47 -25.57 -3.45
C HIS A 439 2.52 -25.47 -4.55
N SER A 440 2.18 -25.72 -5.80
CA SER A 440 3.12 -25.62 -6.92
C SER A 440 3.05 -24.29 -7.65
N ASP A 441 1.95 -23.55 -7.53
CA ASP A 441 1.80 -22.18 -8.03
C ASP A 441 0.96 -21.35 -7.05
N ALA A 442 1.21 -20.06 -7.00
CA ALA A 442 0.45 -19.09 -6.22
C ALA A 442 -0.67 -18.42 -7.03
N SER A 443 -1.02 -18.92 -8.19
CA SER A 443 -2.06 -18.43 -9.11
C SER A 443 -2.34 -16.90 -9.05
N VAL A 444 -2.31 -16.22 -10.16
CA VAL A 444 -2.56 -14.77 -10.18
C VAL A 444 -4.03 -14.40 -10.40
N VAL A 445 -4.84 -15.35 -10.87
CA VAL A 445 -6.26 -15.19 -11.16
C VAL A 445 -7.08 -16.38 -10.68
N PHE A 446 -8.38 -16.14 -10.46
CA PHE A 446 -9.39 -17.19 -10.35
C PHE A 446 -10.37 -17.08 -11.51
N LYS A 447 -11.08 -18.18 -11.80
CA LYS A 447 -12.07 -18.24 -12.87
C LYS A 447 -13.47 -17.99 -12.29
N ARG A 448 -14.20 -17.04 -12.86
CA ARG A 448 -15.63 -16.80 -12.65
C ARG A 448 -16.40 -17.17 -13.91
N VAL A 449 -17.45 -17.96 -13.76
CA VAL A 449 -18.36 -18.36 -14.83
C VAL A 449 -19.75 -17.78 -14.51
N ASP A 450 -20.40 -17.19 -15.50
CA ASP A 450 -21.77 -16.72 -15.37
C ASP A 450 -22.74 -17.78 -15.93
N TYR A 451 -23.50 -18.39 -15.06
CA TYR A 451 -24.47 -19.44 -15.46
C TYR A 451 -25.79 -18.87 -15.99
N GLN A 452 -26.02 -17.57 -15.86
CA GLN A 452 -27.23 -16.91 -16.36
C GLN A 452 -27.13 -16.51 -17.83
N THR A 453 -25.90 -16.43 -18.37
CA THR A 453 -25.68 -16.12 -19.79
C THR A 453 -25.71 -17.40 -20.62
N SER A 454 -26.30 -17.31 -21.81
CA SER A 454 -26.47 -18.46 -22.71
C SER A 454 -25.13 -19.08 -23.20
N ASP A 455 -24.07 -18.30 -23.18
CA ASP A 455 -22.71 -18.65 -23.57
C ASP A 455 -21.76 -18.90 -22.40
N TYR A 456 -22.29 -18.93 -21.15
CA TYR A 456 -21.51 -19.12 -19.93
C TYR A 456 -20.30 -18.19 -19.88
N GLN A 457 -20.53 -16.88 -19.98
CA GLN A 457 -19.45 -15.89 -19.98
C GLN A 457 -18.46 -16.13 -18.86
N THR A 458 -17.21 -16.26 -19.26
CA THR A 458 -16.12 -16.58 -18.33
C THR A 458 -15.18 -15.38 -18.20
N ARG A 459 -14.77 -15.08 -16.96
CA ARG A 459 -13.76 -14.09 -16.64
C ARG A 459 -12.69 -14.70 -15.75
N TYR A 460 -11.46 -14.27 -15.93
CA TYR A 460 -10.33 -14.60 -15.07
C TYR A 460 -9.96 -13.34 -14.29
N ILE A 461 -10.43 -13.28 -13.04
CA ILE A 461 -10.31 -12.09 -12.17
C ILE A 461 -9.01 -12.19 -11.38
N TYR A 462 -8.25 -11.10 -11.32
CA TYR A 462 -7.02 -11.04 -10.55
C TYR A 462 -7.29 -11.12 -9.06
N HIS A 463 -6.44 -11.88 -8.36
CA HIS A 463 -6.38 -11.82 -6.90
C HIS A 463 -5.78 -10.51 -6.42
N GLY A 464 -6.17 -10.05 -5.22
CA GLY A 464 -5.54 -8.91 -4.56
C GLY A 464 -4.04 -9.13 -4.33
N ASN A 465 -3.27 -8.06 -4.42
CA ASN A 465 -1.83 -8.10 -4.24
C ASN A 465 -1.32 -6.73 -3.78
N ASP A 466 -0.33 -6.72 -2.89
CA ASP A 466 0.34 -5.52 -2.38
C ASP A 466 1.65 -5.20 -3.12
N GLY A 467 1.98 -5.97 -4.15
CA GLY A 467 3.25 -5.86 -4.87
C GLY A 467 4.34 -6.77 -4.33
N THR A 468 4.03 -7.61 -3.34
CA THR A 468 4.85 -8.76 -2.96
C THR A 468 4.71 -9.89 -3.97
N SER A 469 5.45 -10.97 -3.77
CA SER A 469 5.50 -12.06 -4.75
C SER A 469 4.26 -12.97 -4.75
N PHE A 470 3.38 -12.85 -3.73
CA PHE A 470 2.27 -13.78 -3.55
C PHE A 470 0.93 -13.07 -3.59
N PRO A 471 0.04 -13.46 -4.52
CA PRO A 471 -1.36 -13.02 -4.52
C PRO A 471 -2.11 -13.56 -3.30
N TRP A 472 -3.11 -12.82 -2.84
CA TRP A 472 -4.04 -13.27 -1.81
C TRP A 472 -5.18 -14.05 -2.44
N ASN A 473 -5.02 -15.39 -2.55
CA ASN A 473 -5.84 -16.26 -3.40
C ASN A 473 -7.32 -16.40 -3.00
N ASP A 474 -7.73 -15.84 -1.88
CA ASP A 474 -9.13 -15.76 -1.46
C ASP A 474 -9.77 -14.38 -1.72
N THR A 475 -9.10 -13.52 -2.51
CA THR A 475 -9.51 -12.14 -2.76
C THR A 475 -9.61 -11.82 -4.25
N ALA A 476 -10.39 -10.81 -4.62
CA ALA A 476 -10.62 -10.27 -5.95
C ALA A 476 -10.22 -8.80 -6.01
N GLN A 477 -9.34 -8.44 -6.93
CA GLN A 477 -8.78 -7.09 -7.06
C GLN A 477 -9.75 -6.12 -7.74
N LEU A 478 -10.07 -5.02 -7.08
CA LEU A 478 -10.90 -3.94 -7.62
C LEU A 478 -10.15 -3.11 -8.69
N ASP A 479 -10.88 -2.71 -9.72
CA ASP A 479 -10.37 -1.89 -10.83
C ASP A 479 -10.53 -0.39 -10.54
N TYR A 480 -9.53 0.20 -9.94
CA TYR A 480 -9.53 1.62 -9.58
C TYR A 480 -9.41 2.59 -10.76
N SER A 481 -9.19 2.11 -11.98
CA SER A 481 -9.26 2.98 -13.18
C SER A 481 -10.67 3.49 -13.43
N LYS A 482 -11.68 2.77 -12.92
CA LYS A 482 -13.11 3.08 -13.08
C LYS A 482 -13.61 4.04 -12.00
N ALA A 483 -14.25 5.12 -12.43
CA ALA A 483 -14.79 6.12 -11.52
C ALA A 483 -15.92 5.58 -10.63
N GLU A 484 -16.78 4.71 -11.18
CA GLU A 484 -17.86 4.07 -10.45
C GLU A 484 -17.34 3.16 -9.33
N VAL A 485 -16.21 2.46 -9.53
CA VAL A 485 -15.58 1.63 -8.50
C VAL A 485 -15.05 2.50 -7.36
N ARG A 486 -14.33 3.58 -7.69
CA ARG A 486 -13.86 4.53 -6.68
C ARG A 486 -15.00 5.12 -5.86
N GLU A 487 -16.09 5.53 -6.52
CA GLU A 487 -17.26 6.07 -5.80
C GLU A 487 -17.95 5.00 -4.95
N ALA A 488 -18.12 3.77 -5.43
CA ALA A 488 -18.70 2.68 -4.66
C ALA A 488 -17.89 2.37 -3.40
N VAL A 489 -16.55 2.35 -3.50
CA VAL A 489 -15.67 2.17 -2.36
C VAL A 489 -15.76 3.36 -1.39
N ILE A 490 -15.81 4.60 -1.89
CA ILE A 490 -15.99 5.80 -1.05
C ILE A 490 -17.32 5.74 -0.30
N GLN A 491 -18.42 5.36 -0.95
CA GLN A 491 -19.72 5.20 -0.28
C GLN A 491 -19.67 4.12 0.80
N THR A 492 -18.95 3.01 0.56
CA THR A 492 -18.73 1.98 1.57
C THR A 492 -17.89 2.51 2.75
N ILE A 493 -16.82 3.28 2.48
CA ILE A 493 -16.05 3.95 3.54
C ILE A 493 -16.94 4.88 4.37
N LEU A 494 -17.80 5.66 3.73
CA LEU A 494 -18.75 6.54 4.42
C LEU A 494 -19.79 5.75 5.22
N HIS A 495 -20.23 4.58 4.72
CA HIS A 495 -21.08 3.67 5.48
C HIS A 495 -20.37 3.18 6.75
N VAL A 496 -19.12 2.74 6.64
CA VAL A 496 -18.31 2.33 7.80
C VAL A 496 -18.11 3.52 8.75
N ALA A 497 -17.79 4.70 8.25
CA ALA A 497 -17.57 5.92 9.05
C ALA A 497 -18.81 6.33 9.87
N ARG A 498 -20.01 6.19 9.29
CA ARG A 498 -21.27 6.47 10.02
C ARG A 498 -21.51 5.53 11.17
N ASN A 499 -20.88 4.35 11.15
CA ASN A 499 -21.07 3.31 12.17
C ASN A 499 -19.90 3.21 13.16
N PHE A 500 -18.68 3.55 12.73
CA PHE A 500 -17.47 3.42 13.54
C PHE A 500 -16.69 4.74 13.54
N PRO A 501 -16.48 5.36 14.70
CA PRO A 501 -15.70 6.58 14.81
C PRO A 501 -14.19 6.39 14.59
N VAL A 502 -13.71 5.16 14.52
CA VAL A 502 -12.32 4.82 14.19
C VAL A 502 -12.32 3.75 13.11
N ILE A 503 -11.65 4.04 11.99
CA ILE A 503 -11.49 3.11 10.86
C ILE A 503 -10.01 2.82 10.66
N ARG A 504 -9.64 1.55 10.66
CA ARG A 504 -8.32 1.09 10.20
C ARG A 504 -8.43 0.63 8.76
N PHE A 505 -7.68 1.26 7.86
CA PHE A 505 -7.59 0.89 6.45
C PHE A 505 -6.50 -0.16 6.26
N ASP A 506 -6.92 -1.33 5.83
CA ASP A 506 -6.05 -2.45 5.49
C ASP A 506 -5.24 -2.16 4.23
N ALA A 507 -3.94 -2.47 4.25
CA ALA A 507 -3.02 -2.32 3.12
C ALA A 507 -3.17 -0.98 2.37
N ALA A 508 -3.38 0.13 3.10
CA ALA A 508 -3.72 1.44 2.51
C ALA A 508 -2.69 1.94 1.49
N MET A 509 -1.42 1.57 1.64
CA MET A 509 -0.35 1.97 0.74
C MET A 509 -0.57 1.49 -0.70
N THR A 510 -1.29 0.38 -0.92
CA THR A 510 -1.54 -0.19 -2.25
C THR A 510 -2.39 0.73 -3.12
N LEU A 511 -3.22 1.58 -2.49
CA LEU A 511 -4.13 2.51 -3.16
C LEU A 511 -3.61 3.94 -3.26
N ALA A 512 -2.37 4.20 -2.90
CA ALA A 512 -1.72 5.45 -3.30
C ALA A 512 -1.57 5.46 -4.83
N LYS A 513 -1.92 6.58 -5.50
CA LYS A 513 -2.03 6.67 -6.96
C LYS A 513 -0.83 6.08 -7.71
N LYS A 514 0.39 6.37 -7.27
CA LYS A 514 1.62 5.79 -7.85
C LYS A 514 1.75 4.29 -7.66
N HIS A 515 1.22 3.76 -6.54
CA HIS A 515 1.21 2.32 -6.32
C HIS A 515 0.17 1.63 -7.19
N ILE A 516 -1.03 2.20 -7.35
CA ILE A 516 -2.03 1.70 -8.29
C ILE A 516 -1.42 1.60 -9.69
N GLN A 517 -0.74 2.66 -10.16
CA GLN A 517 -0.05 2.64 -11.45
C GLN A 517 0.99 1.53 -11.53
N ARG A 518 1.91 1.50 -10.57
CA ARG A 518 2.96 0.50 -10.53
C ARG A 518 2.43 -0.93 -10.44
N LEU A 519 1.39 -1.14 -9.63
CA LEU A 519 0.86 -2.48 -9.39
C LEU A 519 0.01 -2.98 -10.56
N TRP A 520 -0.84 -2.14 -11.14
CA TRP A 520 -1.91 -2.59 -12.01
C TRP A 520 -1.90 -1.98 -13.42
N PHE A 521 -1.32 -0.79 -13.58
CA PHE A 521 -1.31 -0.05 -14.84
C PHE A 521 0.10 0.45 -15.17
N PRO A 522 1.12 -0.44 -15.22
CA PRO A 522 2.50 0.00 -15.42
C PRO A 522 2.65 0.76 -16.74
N GLU A 523 3.53 1.77 -16.75
CA GLU A 523 3.92 2.41 -18.01
C GLU A 523 4.57 1.38 -18.95
N PRO A 524 4.29 1.41 -20.24
CA PRO A 524 4.96 0.55 -21.21
C PRO A 524 6.49 0.65 -21.08
N GLY A 525 7.15 -0.49 -20.93
CA GLY A 525 8.58 -0.57 -20.65
C GLY A 525 8.97 -0.63 -19.17
N ALA A 526 8.04 -0.37 -18.25
CA ALA A 526 8.24 -0.42 -16.80
C ALA A 526 7.58 -1.62 -16.11
N GLY A 527 6.98 -2.53 -16.88
CA GLY A 527 6.24 -3.68 -16.38
C GLY A 527 7.10 -4.74 -15.70
N GLY A 528 6.46 -5.76 -15.17
CA GLY A 528 7.08 -6.97 -14.65
C GLY A 528 7.16 -7.10 -13.14
N ALA A 529 6.38 -6.33 -12.34
CA ALA A 529 6.30 -6.54 -10.89
C ALA A 529 5.26 -7.60 -10.49
N ILE A 530 4.10 -7.66 -11.14
CA ILE A 530 3.09 -8.75 -11.00
C ILE A 530 2.87 -9.37 -12.38
N PRO A 531 2.80 -10.70 -12.52
CA PRO A 531 2.60 -11.36 -13.81
C PRO A 531 1.31 -10.93 -14.51
N SER A 532 1.35 -10.90 -15.83
CA SER A 532 0.24 -10.61 -16.76
C SER A 532 -0.38 -9.19 -16.67
N ARG A 533 0.23 -8.23 -16.00
CA ARG A 533 -0.28 -6.85 -15.90
C ARG A 533 0.10 -5.94 -17.06
N ALA A 534 1.11 -6.30 -17.84
CA ALA A 534 1.47 -5.52 -19.03
C ALA A 534 0.27 -5.29 -19.95
N GLU A 535 -0.74 -6.19 -19.91
CA GLU A 535 -1.97 -6.07 -20.66
C GLU A 535 -2.84 -4.89 -20.22
N HIS A 536 -2.77 -4.50 -18.95
CA HIS A 536 -3.44 -3.33 -18.39
C HIS A 536 -2.54 -2.08 -18.40
N GLY A 537 -1.31 -2.18 -18.97
CA GLY A 537 -0.36 -1.09 -19.00
C GLY A 537 -0.94 0.17 -19.64
N MET A 538 -0.76 1.32 -19.00
CA MET A 538 -1.22 2.63 -19.45
C MET A 538 -0.05 3.59 -19.56
N THR A 539 -0.04 4.43 -20.57
CA THR A 539 0.83 5.60 -20.58
C THR A 539 0.45 6.53 -19.43
N ARG A 540 1.37 7.38 -19.01
CA ARG A 540 1.11 8.32 -17.91
C ARG A 540 -0.12 9.21 -18.19
N SER A 541 -0.30 9.66 -19.41
CA SER A 541 -1.45 10.49 -19.78
C SER A 541 -2.78 9.74 -19.72
N GLU A 542 -2.82 8.49 -20.15
CA GLU A 542 -4.00 7.63 -20.04
C GLU A 542 -4.35 7.36 -18.57
N PHE A 543 -3.32 7.05 -17.77
CA PHE A 543 -3.50 6.79 -16.34
C PHE A 543 -3.97 8.04 -15.58
N ASP A 544 -3.37 9.21 -15.85
CA ASP A 544 -3.78 10.48 -15.24
C ASP A 544 -5.18 10.91 -15.67
N ALA A 545 -5.63 10.54 -16.86
CA ALA A 545 -7.01 10.75 -17.31
C ALA A 545 -7.99 9.80 -16.60
N ALA A 546 -7.62 8.53 -16.42
CA ALA A 546 -8.45 7.54 -15.72
C ALA A 546 -8.55 7.81 -14.22
N ILE A 547 -7.43 8.19 -13.59
CA ILE A 547 -7.34 8.51 -12.16
C ILE A 547 -6.81 9.94 -12.00
N PRO A 548 -7.65 10.97 -12.14
CA PRO A 548 -7.20 12.37 -12.20
C PRO A 548 -6.64 12.89 -10.87
N GLN A 549 -7.07 12.35 -9.75
CA GLN A 549 -6.62 12.77 -8.42
C GLN A 549 -6.23 11.59 -7.53
N GLU A 550 -5.54 11.88 -6.43
CA GLU A 550 -5.16 10.89 -5.43
C GLU A 550 -6.40 10.38 -4.69
N PHE A 551 -6.66 9.07 -4.76
CA PHE A 551 -7.84 8.43 -4.16
C PHE A 551 -7.96 8.73 -2.67
N TRP A 552 -6.88 8.58 -1.91
CA TRP A 552 -6.91 8.83 -0.47
C TRP A 552 -7.20 10.28 -0.11
N ARG A 553 -6.81 11.23 -0.98
CA ARG A 553 -7.17 12.63 -0.73
C ARG A 553 -8.67 12.85 -0.87
N GLU A 554 -9.28 12.23 -1.88
CA GLU A 554 -10.73 12.28 -2.08
C GLU A 554 -11.47 11.64 -0.89
N VAL A 555 -11.03 10.47 -0.42
CA VAL A 555 -11.57 9.81 0.78
C VAL A 555 -11.52 10.73 2.00
N VAL A 556 -10.36 11.33 2.28
CA VAL A 556 -10.18 12.22 3.44
C VAL A 556 -11.11 13.44 3.34
N ASP A 557 -11.21 14.05 2.17
CA ASP A 557 -12.07 15.23 1.97
C ASP A 557 -13.56 14.88 2.12
N ARG A 558 -13.99 13.73 1.58
CA ARG A 558 -15.38 13.25 1.69
C ARG A 558 -15.75 12.92 3.14
N VAL A 559 -14.90 12.19 3.85
CA VAL A 559 -15.14 11.85 5.28
C VAL A 559 -15.14 13.12 6.13
N ALA A 560 -14.23 14.05 5.90
CA ALA A 560 -14.20 15.33 6.62
C ALA A 560 -15.46 16.17 6.39
N ALA A 561 -16.06 16.10 5.20
CA ALA A 561 -17.28 16.82 4.86
C ALA A 561 -18.54 16.14 5.41
N GLU A 562 -18.64 14.82 5.33
CA GLU A 562 -19.88 14.07 5.59
C GLU A 562 -19.94 13.43 6.98
N VAL A 563 -18.80 12.95 7.51
CA VAL A 563 -18.70 12.26 8.81
C VAL A 563 -17.46 12.74 9.58
N PRO A 564 -17.38 14.03 9.96
CA PRO A 564 -16.15 14.67 10.45
C PRO A 564 -15.68 14.19 11.84
N ASP A 565 -16.44 13.36 12.54
CA ASP A 565 -16.05 12.77 13.85
C ASP A 565 -15.39 11.39 13.71
N THR A 566 -14.85 11.08 12.53
CA THR A 566 -14.20 9.80 12.24
C THR A 566 -12.69 9.96 12.17
N LEU A 567 -11.97 9.14 12.93
CA LEU A 567 -10.52 8.99 12.85
C LEU A 567 -10.15 7.96 11.79
N LEU A 568 -9.37 8.39 10.82
CA LEU A 568 -8.85 7.56 9.73
C LEU A 568 -7.43 7.10 10.08
N LEU A 569 -7.22 5.79 10.21
CA LEU A 569 -5.95 5.16 10.52
C LEU A 569 -5.50 4.31 9.34
N ALA A 570 -4.37 4.66 8.73
CA ALA A 570 -3.82 3.94 7.59
C ALA A 570 -2.78 2.90 8.04
N GLU A 571 -2.92 1.69 7.54
CA GLU A 571 -1.81 0.77 7.48
C GLU A 571 -0.99 1.10 6.24
N ALA A 572 0.14 1.74 6.43
CA ALA A 572 1.04 2.10 5.36
C ALA A 572 2.49 1.93 5.80
N PHE A 573 3.31 1.41 4.90
CA PHE A 573 4.71 1.10 5.10
C PHE A 573 5.56 1.77 4.01
N TRP A 574 6.84 1.39 3.91
CA TRP A 574 7.77 1.76 2.84
C TRP A 574 8.08 3.25 2.76
N LEU A 575 8.23 3.90 3.92
CA LEU A 575 8.52 5.33 4.03
C LEU A 575 7.39 6.23 3.49
N LEU A 576 6.17 5.72 3.44
CA LEU A 576 4.97 6.48 3.05
C LEU A 576 4.27 7.12 4.25
N GLU A 577 4.69 6.83 5.47
CA GLU A 577 4.03 7.25 6.70
C GLU A 577 3.85 8.78 6.74
N GLY A 578 4.91 9.51 6.46
CA GLY A 578 4.86 10.99 6.38
C GLY A 578 3.95 11.50 5.26
N TYR A 579 3.95 10.83 4.11
CA TYR A 579 3.08 11.18 2.98
C TYR A 579 1.61 10.99 3.32
N PHE A 580 1.25 9.86 3.95
CA PHE A 580 -0.13 9.56 4.34
C PHE A 580 -0.72 10.58 5.32
N VAL A 581 0.04 11.00 6.33
CA VAL A 581 -0.49 11.93 7.33
C VAL A 581 -0.34 13.39 6.92
N ARG A 582 0.79 13.77 6.31
CA ARG A 582 1.09 15.17 5.99
C ARG A 582 0.47 15.64 4.69
N THR A 583 0.51 14.81 3.65
CA THR A 583 0.06 15.20 2.30
C THR A 583 -1.36 14.69 2.03
N LEU A 584 -1.64 13.44 2.34
CA LEU A 584 -2.96 12.85 2.12
C LEU A 584 -3.95 13.21 3.24
N GLY A 585 -3.47 13.53 4.43
CA GLY A 585 -4.30 13.99 5.54
C GLY A 585 -4.96 12.89 6.37
N MET A 586 -4.44 11.66 6.34
CA MET A 586 -4.87 10.64 7.28
C MET A 586 -4.58 11.07 8.72
N HIS A 587 -5.48 10.77 9.65
CA HIS A 587 -5.30 11.15 11.05
C HIS A 587 -4.16 10.39 11.70
N ARG A 588 -4.02 9.10 11.37
CA ARG A 588 -3.00 8.22 11.95
C ARG A 588 -2.43 7.27 10.91
N VAL A 589 -1.20 6.82 11.15
CA VAL A 589 -0.49 5.83 10.32
C VAL A 589 0.35 4.92 11.20
N TYR A 590 0.49 3.65 10.83
CA TYR A 590 1.32 2.67 11.54
C TYR A 590 2.78 3.12 11.62
N ASN A 591 3.41 2.86 12.78
CA ASN A 591 4.83 3.08 13.03
C ASN A 591 5.53 1.76 13.34
N SER A 592 5.81 0.96 12.32
CA SER A 592 6.51 -0.31 12.48
C SER A 592 7.96 -0.15 12.98
N ALA A 593 8.58 1.01 12.74
CA ALA A 593 9.91 1.33 13.24
C ALA A 593 9.97 1.31 14.77
N PHE A 594 8.90 1.75 15.47
CA PHE A 594 8.78 1.66 16.93
C PHE A 594 9.04 0.24 17.41
N MET A 595 8.30 -0.72 16.90
CA MET A 595 8.37 -2.12 17.33
C MET A 595 9.69 -2.76 16.94
N HIS A 596 10.07 -2.68 15.66
CA HIS A 596 11.26 -3.37 15.14
C HIS A 596 12.54 -2.86 15.77
N MET A 597 12.73 -1.53 15.81
CA MET A 597 13.98 -0.95 16.29
C MET A 597 14.15 -1.07 17.81
N LEU A 598 13.05 -0.98 18.58
CA LEU A 598 13.12 -1.19 20.03
C LEU A 598 13.34 -2.66 20.38
N ARG A 599 12.74 -3.60 19.62
CA ARG A 599 12.97 -5.04 19.77
C ARG A 599 14.44 -5.40 19.54
N ASP A 600 15.00 -4.90 18.44
CA ASP A 600 16.35 -5.24 17.96
C ASP A 600 17.45 -4.38 18.63
N GLU A 601 17.05 -3.44 19.51
CA GLU A 601 17.94 -2.49 20.20
C GLU A 601 18.72 -1.59 19.24
N ASP A 602 18.14 -1.30 18.07
CA ASP A 602 18.65 -0.33 17.10
C ASP A 602 18.36 1.11 17.56
N ASN A 603 18.73 1.39 18.83
CA ASN A 603 18.34 2.59 19.56
C ASN A 603 18.80 3.87 18.88
N ALA A 604 20.05 3.90 18.41
CA ALA A 604 20.62 5.05 17.70
C ALA A 604 19.82 5.38 16.43
N LYS A 605 19.39 4.36 15.67
CA LYS A 605 18.58 4.58 14.46
C LYS A 605 17.19 5.11 14.80
N TYR A 606 16.52 4.55 15.81
CA TYR A 606 15.20 5.00 16.21
C TYR A 606 15.22 6.42 16.79
N ARG A 607 16.22 6.73 17.65
CA ARG A 607 16.42 8.11 18.13
C ARG A 607 16.67 9.09 16.98
N THR A 608 17.51 8.70 16.01
CA THR A 608 17.75 9.50 14.81
C THR A 608 16.46 9.71 14.00
N ALA A 609 15.63 8.67 13.85
CA ALA A 609 14.32 8.82 13.17
C ALA A 609 13.40 9.82 13.89
N ILE A 610 13.34 9.77 15.23
CA ILE A 610 12.56 10.75 16.02
C ILE A 610 13.17 12.15 15.86
N LYS A 611 14.50 12.32 16.00
CA LYS A 611 15.16 13.63 15.81
C LYS A 611 14.89 14.22 14.43
N ASN A 612 15.05 13.44 13.37
CA ASN A 612 14.75 13.87 12.00
C ASN A 612 13.28 14.29 11.83
N THR A 613 12.35 13.56 12.47
CA THR A 613 10.94 13.92 12.47
C THR A 613 10.68 15.23 13.19
N LEU A 614 11.30 15.45 14.35
CA LEU A 614 11.19 16.70 15.11
C LEU A 614 11.79 17.89 14.35
N GLU A 615 12.92 17.71 13.65
CA GLU A 615 13.55 18.74 12.85
C GLU A 615 12.78 19.04 11.56
N PHE A 616 12.09 18.07 10.98
CA PHE A 616 11.32 18.23 9.76
C PHE A 616 9.91 18.76 10.03
N ASP A 617 9.12 18.00 10.79
CA ASP A 617 7.78 18.37 11.18
C ASP A 617 7.32 17.55 12.39
N PRO A 618 7.31 18.12 13.62
CA PRO A 618 6.88 17.42 14.83
C PRO A 618 5.46 16.85 14.76
N GLN A 619 4.58 17.43 13.92
CA GLN A 619 3.20 16.96 13.78
C GLN A 619 3.09 15.56 13.20
N ILE A 620 4.11 15.06 12.49
CA ILE A 620 4.16 13.67 12.03
C ILE A 620 4.26 12.72 13.22
N LEU A 621 5.09 13.03 14.23
CA LEU A 621 5.27 12.18 15.41
C LEU A 621 3.95 11.95 16.16
N LYS A 622 3.12 13.00 16.30
CA LYS A 622 1.78 12.92 16.90
C LYS A 622 0.85 11.94 16.17
N ARG A 623 1.10 11.68 14.89
CA ARG A 623 0.19 10.91 14.02
C ARG A 623 0.59 9.45 13.87
N TYR A 624 1.66 9.03 14.50
CA TYR A 624 2.06 7.63 14.52
C TYR A 624 1.15 6.79 15.41
N VAL A 625 0.85 5.57 14.97
CA VAL A 625 0.29 4.50 15.79
C VAL A 625 1.45 3.63 16.24
N ASN A 626 1.77 3.69 17.51
CA ASN A 626 2.82 2.89 18.12
C ASN A 626 2.23 1.58 18.65
N PHE A 627 2.94 0.47 18.48
CA PHE A 627 2.49 -0.85 18.92
C PHE A 627 3.68 -1.77 19.19
N MET A 628 3.52 -2.71 20.13
CA MET A 628 4.48 -3.77 20.41
C MET A 628 4.22 -5.03 19.59
N ASN A 629 2.99 -5.19 19.11
CA ASN A 629 2.56 -6.18 18.14
C ASN A 629 1.26 -5.72 17.47
N ASN A 630 0.97 -6.29 16.33
CA ASN A 630 -0.27 -6.16 15.58
C ASN A 630 -0.72 -7.54 15.09
N PRO A 631 -1.84 -7.68 14.35
CA PRO A 631 -2.29 -8.98 13.87
C PRO A 631 -1.28 -9.74 12.99
N ASP A 632 -0.39 -9.03 12.30
CA ASP A 632 0.55 -9.61 11.34
C ASP A 632 1.91 -9.96 11.95
N GLU A 633 2.19 -9.43 13.14
CA GLU A 633 3.47 -9.59 13.80
C GLU A 633 3.42 -10.66 14.92
N LYS A 634 4.60 -11.04 15.41
CA LYS A 634 4.72 -11.90 16.58
C LYS A 634 4.14 -11.22 17.81
N THR A 635 3.69 -12.02 18.78
CA THR A 635 3.14 -11.48 20.03
C THR A 635 4.14 -10.62 20.79
N ALA A 636 3.66 -9.68 21.61
CA ALA A 636 4.53 -8.76 22.35
C ALA A 636 5.50 -9.49 23.27
N VAL A 637 5.04 -10.55 23.94
CA VAL A 637 5.92 -11.35 24.82
C VAL A 637 6.94 -12.19 24.05
N GLU A 638 6.64 -12.60 22.83
CA GLU A 638 7.62 -13.29 21.96
C GLU A 638 8.72 -12.31 21.51
N GLN A 639 8.37 -11.05 21.30
CA GLN A 639 9.29 -10.02 20.79
C GLN A 639 10.12 -9.37 21.88
N PHE A 640 9.55 -9.11 23.06
CA PHE A 640 10.19 -8.31 24.12
C PHE A 640 10.42 -9.07 25.43
N GLY A 641 9.94 -10.32 25.52
CA GLY A 641 9.90 -11.06 26.79
C GLY A 641 8.77 -10.56 27.70
N ASP A 642 8.83 -10.90 28.98
CA ASP A 642 7.83 -10.56 30.01
C ASP A 642 8.44 -9.82 31.22
N GLY A 643 9.70 -9.37 31.09
CA GLY A 643 10.47 -8.68 32.14
C GLY A 643 10.58 -7.17 31.90
N ASP A 644 11.70 -6.59 32.39
CA ASP A 644 11.92 -5.15 32.40
C ASP A 644 11.97 -4.53 31.00
N LYS A 645 12.53 -5.23 30.01
CA LYS A 645 12.52 -4.77 28.61
C LYS A 645 11.09 -4.56 28.11
N TYR A 646 10.19 -5.53 28.38
CA TYR A 646 8.80 -5.43 28.02
C TYR A 646 8.13 -4.19 28.61
N PHE A 647 8.28 -3.99 29.94
CA PHE A 647 7.67 -2.84 30.62
C PHE A 647 8.31 -1.51 30.23
N GLY A 648 9.61 -1.49 29.93
CA GLY A 648 10.28 -0.30 29.42
C GLY A 648 9.70 0.13 28.05
N VAL A 649 9.56 -0.82 27.12
CA VAL A 649 8.96 -0.55 25.81
C VAL A 649 7.46 -0.21 25.93
N ALA A 650 6.71 -0.91 26.82
CA ALA A 650 5.30 -0.59 27.08
C ALA A 650 5.12 0.81 27.70
N THR A 651 6.08 1.26 28.53
CA THR A 651 6.11 2.63 29.06
C THR A 651 6.30 3.64 27.92
N VAL A 652 7.25 3.41 27.03
CA VAL A 652 7.44 4.27 25.86
C VAL A 652 6.19 4.26 24.96
N LEU A 653 5.55 3.11 24.74
CA LEU A 653 4.28 2.98 24.04
C LEU A 653 3.19 3.88 24.65
N ALA A 654 3.05 3.87 25.97
CA ALA A 654 2.03 4.63 26.71
C ALA A 654 2.30 6.14 26.75
N THR A 655 3.57 6.57 26.63
CA THR A 655 3.99 7.95 26.93
C THR A 655 4.62 8.70 25.76
N LEU A 656 4.95 8.05 24.64
CA LEU A 656 5.39 8.75 23.43
C LEU A 656 4.18 9.40 22.74
N PRO A 657 4.31 10.59 22.10
CA PRO A 657 3.23 11.13 21.25
C PRO A 657 2.77 10.15 20.18
N GLY A 658 1.51 10.27 19.77
CA GLY A 658 0.86 9.37 18.83
C GLY A 658 -0.26 8.56 19.47
N LEU A 659 -0.69 7.48 18.83
CA LEU A 659 -1.75 6.60 19.30
C LEU A 659 -1.15 5.29 19.81
N PRO A 660 -1.25 4.97 21.11
CA PRO A 660 -0.85 3.65 21.60
C PRO A 660 -1.90 2.59 21.24
N MET A 661 -1.44 1.51 20.59
CA MET A 661 -2.26 0.37 20.24
C MET A 661 -1.72 -0.90 20.89
N PHE A 662 -2.60 -1.60 21.59
CA PHE A 662 -2.30 -2.88 22.26
C PHE A 662 -2.89 -4.03 21.44
N GLY A 663 -2.10 -5.07 21.21
CA GLY A 663 -2.54 -6.25 20.49
C GLY A 663 -3.38 -7.19 21.36
N HIS A 664 -4.09 -8.11 20.70
CA HIS A 664 -4.83 -9.16 21.38
C HIS A 664 -3.89 -10.06 22.17
N GLY A 665 -4.20 -10.32 23.43
CA GLY A 665 -3.38 -11.15 24.33
C GLY A 665 -2.12 -10.49 24.87
N GLN A 666 -1.83 -9.24 24.53
CA GLN A 666 -0.64 -8.53 24.97
C GLN A 666 -0.61 -8.37 26.49
N ILE A 667 -1.73 -8.03 27.09
CA ILE A 667 -1.85 -7.82 28.56
C ILE A 667 -1.79 -9.15 29.29
N GLU A 668 -2.47 -10.14 28.76
CA GLU A 668 -2.55 -11.51 29.27
C GLU A 668 -1.24 -12.28 29.12
N GLY A 669 -0.35 -11.81 28.25
CA GLY A 669 0.94 -12.46 27.98
C GLY A 669 0.84 -13.70 27.09
N PHE A 670 -0.18 -13.75 26.23
CA PHE A 670 -0.37 -14.86 25.31
C PHE A 670 0.70 -14.91 24.22
N ARG A 671 1.13 -16.12 23.90
CA ARG A 671 2.19 -16.40 22.90
C ARG A 671 1.63 -16.86 21.57
N GLU A 672 0.37 -17.28 21.53
CA GLU A 672 -0.27 -17.64 20.27
C GLU A 672 -0.55 -16.37 19.45
N LYS A 673 -0.04 -16.36 18.20
CA LYS A 673 -0.46 -15.42 17.17
C LYS A 673 -1.73 -15.97 16.55
N TYR A 674 -2.85 -15.29 16.78
CA TYR A 674 -4.13 -15.71 16.20
C TYR A 674 -4.17 -15.42 14.70
N GLY A 675 -4.44 -16.48 13.89
CA GLY A 675 -4.75 -16.30 12.48
C GLY A 675 -6.09 -15.59 12.31
N MET A 676 -6.21 -14.85 11.21
CA MET A 676 -7.43 -14.08 10.91
C MET A 676 -8.63 -14.95 10.58
N GLU A 677 -8.41 -16.22 10.30
CA GLU A 677 -9.40 -17.24 9.93
C GLU A 677 -9.91 -18.07 11.10
N PHE A 678 -9.36 -17.95 12.31
CA PHE A 678 -9.73 -18.85 13.40
C PHE A 678 -10.92 -18.34 14.21
N ARG A 679 -11.77 -19.30 14.62
CA ARG A 679 -12.90 -19.07 15.53
C ARG A 679 -12.47 -19.16 17.00
N LYS A 680 -11.44 -19.94 17.30
CA LYS A 680 -10.95 -20.20 18.66
C LYS A 680 -9.42 -20.26 18.69
N PRO A 681 -8.79 -20.04 19.85
CA PRO A 681 -7.35 -20.24 19.99
C PRO A 681 -7.01 -21.73 19.81
N LYS A 682 -5.86 -22.02 19.23
CA LYS A 682 -5.29 -23.37 19.11
C LYS A 682 -4.65 -23.84 20.41
N TRP A 683 -4.13 -22.90 21.19
CA TRP A 683 -3.49 -23.16 22.46
C TRP A 683 -4.41 -22.77 23.62
N ASP A 684 -4.43 -23.58 24.67
CA ASP A 684 -5.15 -23.26 25.89
C ASP A 684 -4.18 -22.56 26.87
N GLU A 685 -3.92 -21.28 26.59
CA GLU A 685 -2.99 -20.47 27.37
C GLU A 685 -3.66 -19.88 28.61
N LEU A 686 -2.99 -19.99 29.76
CA LEU A 686 -3.38 -19.28 30.96
C LEU A 686 -2.76 -17.88 30.98
N SER A 687 -3.53 -16.91 31.47
CA SER A 687 -3.05 -15.55 31.65
C SER A 687 -1.84 -15.51 32.60
N ASN A 688 -0.84 -14.71 32.24
CA ASN A 688 0.30 -14.43 33.12
C ASN A 688 -0.10 -13.34 34.14
N GLU A 689 -0.51 -13.79 35.34
CA GLU A 689 -0.95 -12.89 36.41
C GLU A 689 0.15 -11.91 36.87
N GLY A 690 1.42 -12.29 36.71
CA GLY A 690 2.54 -11.42 37.00
C GLY A 690 2.62 -10.25 36.02
N LEU A 691 2.42 -10.54 34.72
CA LEU A 691 2.39 -9.54 33.65
C LEU A 691 1.18 -8.61 33.78
N ILE A 692 -0.01 -9.14 34.09
CA ILE A 692 -1.22 -8.34 34.33
C ILE A 692 -1.00 -7.36 35.47
N ARG A 693 -0.51 -7.86 36.64
CA ARG A 693 -0.20 -6.98 37.78
C ARG A 693 0.87 -5.94 37.43
N GLY A 694 1.85 -6.32 36.62
CA GLY A 694 2.83 -5.34 36.13
C GLY A 694 2.21 -4.23 35.29
N HIS A 695 1.22 -4.54 34.45
CA HIS A 695 0.45 -3.53 33.73
C HIS A 695 -0.39 -2.65 34.65
N GLU A 696 -1.08 -3.24 35.62
CA GLU A 696 -1.88 -2.52 36.62
C GLU A 696 -1.04 -1.53 37.41
N TRP A 697 0.19 -1.93 37.76
CA TRP A 697 1.11 -1.12 38.53
C TRP A 697 1.83 -0.05 37.70
N LYS A 698 2.33 -0.37 36.52
CA LYS A 698 3.26 0.48 35.75
C LYS A 698 2.61 1.18 34.53
N ILE A 699 1.64 0.54 33.87
CA ILE A 699 1.17 0.99 32.55
C ILE A 699 -0.22 1.64 32.60
N PHE A 700 -1.21 1.00 33.22
CA PHE A 700 -2.59 1.54 33.22
C PHE A 700 -2.71 2.93 33.88
N PRO A 701 -1.96 3.28 34.95
CA PRO A 701 -1.94 4.64 35.45
C PRO A 701 -1.49 5.70 34.42
N LEU A 702 -0.59 5.30 33.49
CA LEU A 702 -0.12 6.17 32.40
C LEU A 702 -1.17 6.33 31.30
N LEU A 703 -1.92 5.26 30.99
CA LEU A 703 -3.00 5.31 30.00
C LEU A 703 -4.11 6.27 30.43
N HIS A 704 -4.45 6.32 31.73
CA HIS A 704 -5.39 7.30 32.29
C HIS A 704 -4.90 8.75 32.19
N ARG A 705 -3.60 8.95 32.04
CA ARG A 705 -2.98 10.27 31.85
C ARG A 705 -2.53 10.52 30.40
N ARG A 706 -3.12 9.78 29.43
CA ARG A 706 -2.73 9.90 28.02
C ARG A 706 -2.75 11.35 27.51
N TYR A 707 -3.66 12.19 28.00
CA TYR A 707 -3.74 13.60 27.64
C TYR A 707 -2.44 14.38 27.87
N LEU A 708 -1.62 13.98 28.86
CA LEU A 708 -0.32 14.61 29.15
C LEU A 708 0.71 14.32 28.06
N PHE A 709 0.64 13.12 27.45
CA PHE A 709 1.66 12.62 26.52
C PHE A 709 1.24 12.63 25.05
N ALA A 710 -0.01 13.02 24.76
CA ALA A 710 -0.61 12.85 23.45
C ALA A 710 -0.10 13.82 22.38
N ASP A 711 0.30 15.03 22.79
CA ASP A 711 0.62 16.13 21.90
C ASP A 711 2.14 16.32 21.74
N VAL A 712 2.53 17.08 20.71
CA VAL A 712 3.93 17.35 20.35
C VAL A 712 4.36 18.80 20.62
N GLU A 713 3.42 19.68 21.01
CA GLU A 713 3.71 21.10 21.19
C GLU A 713 4.72 21.37 22.32
N ASN A 714 4.68 20.55 23.37
CA ASN A 714 5.56 20.62 24.52
C ASN A 714 6.37 19.32 24.70
N PHE A 715 6.51 18.54 23.64
CA PHE A 715 7.32 17.32 23.65
C PHE A 715 8.77 17.65 23.30
N PHE A 716 9.71 17.24 24.18
CA PHE A 716 11.14 17.45 24.02
C PHE A 716 11.90 16.16 24.26
N LEU A 717 12.71 15.72 23.27
CA LEU A 717 13.60 14.58 23.37
C LEU A 717 14.97 15.06 23.83
N TYR A 718 15.61 14.37 24.77
CA TYR A 718 16.92 14.70 25.31
C TYR A 718 17.98 13.65 24.99
N ASP A 719 19.24 14.09 24.95
CA ASP A 719 20.39 13.20 24.95
C ASP A 719 20.92 13.03 26.37
N LEU A 720 21.30 11.79 26.73
CA LEU A 720 22.06 11.51 27.95
C LEU A 720 23.54 11.62 27.64
N PHE A 721 24.19 12.57 28.32
CA PHE A 721 25.63 12.78 28.21
C PHE A 721 26.37 12.08 29.37
N THR A 722 27.16 11.12 29.03
CA THR A 722 28.02 10.39 29.99
C THR A 722 29.18 11.27 30.48
N ALA A 723 29.89 10.86 31.55
CA ALA A 723 30.96 11.65 32.15
C ALA A 723 32.12 11.98 31.18
N ASN A 724 32.31 11.22 30.12
CA ASN A 724 33.30 11.49 29.08
C ASN A 724 32.78 12.40 27.96
N GLY A 725 31.55 12.91 28.08
CA GLY A 725 30.90 13.80 27.09
C GLY A 725 30.30 13.11 25.89
N ALA A 726 30.30 11.77 25.82
CA ALA A 726 29.62 11.03 24.75
C ALA A 726 28.15 10.89 25.06
N VAL A 727 27.31 10.83 23.98
CA VAL A 727 25.89 10.54 24.08
C VAL A 727 25.69 9.03 24.19
N ASP A 728 24.89 8.58 25.16
CA ASP A 728 24.41 7.21 25.20
C ASP A 728 23.12 7.06 24.40
N GLU A 729 23.22 6.53 23.20
CA GLU A 729 22.10 6.37 22.28
C GLU A 729 21.11 5.27 22.71
N ASN A 730 21.42 4.49 23.78
CA ASN A 730 20.50 3.48 24.31
C ASN A 730 19.47 4.08 25.29
N VAL A 731 19.60 5.36 25.63
CA VAL A 731 18.69 6.03 26.56
C VAL A 731 17.67 6.88 25.80
N PHE A 732 16.39 6.59 26.02
CA PHE A 732 15.26 7.42 25.61
C PHE A 732 14.87 8.30 26.81
N ALA A 733 15.11 9.60 26.68
CA ALA A 733 14.75 10.59 27.68
C ALA A 733 13.89 11.67 26.99
N TYR A 734 12.70 11.90 27.48
CA TYR A 734 11.81 12.91 26.91
C TYR A 734 10.82 13.47 27.94
N SER A 735 10.38 14.71 27.74
CA SER A 735 9.39 15.35 28.56
C SER A 735 8.18 15.81 27.75
N ASN A 736 7.05 15.94 28.42
CA ASN A 736 5.86 16.58 27.88
C ASN A 736 5.14 17.40 28.98
N VAL A 737 4.43 18.44 28.58
CA VAL A 737 3.68 19.33 29.49
C VAL A 737 2.30 19.59 28.92
N HIS A 738 1.27 19.42 29.76
CA HIS A 738 -0.11 19.75 29.43
C HIS A 738 -0.76 20.53 30.58
N GLY A 739 -1.02 21.83 30.38
CA GLY A 739 -1.46 22.72 31.47
C GLY A 739 -0.42 22.79 32.58
N ASP A 740 -0.85 22.50 33.78
CA ASP A 740 0.03 22.48 34.96
C ASP A 740 0.70 21.13 35.22
N GLN A 741 0.40 20.12 34.42
CA GLN A 741 0.96 18.78 34.57
C GLN A 741 2.20 18.60 33.72
N ARG A 742 3.17 17.89 34.26
CA ARG A 742 4.48 17.62 33.68
C ARG A 742 4.78 16.13 33.74
N GLY A 743 5.38 15.62 32.68
CA GLY A 743 5.91 14.26 32.62
C GLY A 743 7.34 14.24 32.09
N LEU A 744 8.21 13.50 32.75
CA LEU A 744 9.55 13.20 32.28
C LEU A 744 9.73 11.69 32.29
N VAL A 745 10.07 11.13 31.15
CA VAL A 745 10.22 9.68 30.94
C VAL A 745 11.67 9.36 30.61
N LEU A 746 12.20 8.33 31.26
CA LEU A 746 13.52 7.79 31.03
C LEU A 746 13.40 6.28 30.77
N TYR A 747 14.09 5.77 29.77
CA TYR A 747 14.20 4.34 29.49
C TYR A 747 15.55 4.00 28.89
N HIS A 748 16.24 3.03 29.47
CA HIS A 748 17.48 2.46 28.97
C HIS A 748 17.21 1.14 28.26
N ASN A 749 17.14 1.16 26.92
CA ASN A 749 16.86 -0.04 26.10
C ASN A 749 18.13 -0.85 25.82
N ARG A 750 18.84 -1.27 26.88
CA ARG A 750 20.04 -2.09 26.76
C ARG A 750 20.27 -2.92 28.01
N PHE A 751 20.80 -4.13 27.86
CA PHE A 751 21.28 -4.94 29.01
C PHE A 751 22.67 -4.48 29.45
N ALA A 752 22.70 -3.31 30.07
CA ALA A 752 23.92 -2.66 30.57
C ALA A 752 23.57 -1.62 31.62
N ASP A 753 24.57 -1.10 32.32
CA ASP A 753 24.42 0.08 33.19
C ASP A 753 24.92 1.33 32.48
N THR A 754 24.24 2.46 32.71
CA THR A 754 24.67 3.76 32.22
C THR A 754 24.40 4.85 33.25
N ARG A 755 25.14 5.95 33.15
CA ARG A 755 24.93 7.14 33.99
C ARG A 755 25.38 8.42 33.30
N GLY A 756 24.69 9.51 33.59
CA GLY A 756 25.01 10.78 32.95
C GLY A 756 23.98 11.86 33.24
N TRP A 757 24.02 12.89 32.47
CA TRP A 757 23.13 14.07 32.61
C TRP A 757 22.23 14.21 31.39
N ILE A 758 20.97 14.56 31.63
CA ILE A 758 20.06 15.07 30.61
C ILE A 758 19.85 16.56 30.86
N LYS A 759 20.16 17.39 29.86
CA LYS A 759 20.11 18.85 30.03
C LYS A 759 19.44 19.58 28.88
N THR A 760 19.87 19.31 27.65
CA THR A 760 19.45 20.05 26.46
C THR A 760 18.70 19.10 25.54
N SER A 761 17.56 19.58 24.98
CA SER A 761 16.75 18.81 24.04
C SER A 761 17.46 18.64 22.70
N ALA A 762 17.08 17.61 21.95
CA ALA A 762 17.30 17.55 20.52
C ALA A 762 16.68 18.80 19.84
N ALA A 763 17.19 19.12 18.66
CA ALA A 763 16.62 20.19 17.86
C ALA A 763 15.20 19.82 17.38
N TYR A 764 14.32 20.80 17.32
CA TYR A 764 12.97 20.66 16.79
C TYR A 764 12.59 21.89 15.96
N LEU A 765 11.72 21.71 14.98
CA LEU A 765 11.19 22.79 14.17
C LEU A 765 10.12 23.55 14.96
N ASP A 766 10.40 24.81 15.28
CA ASP A 766 9.35 25.72 15.76
C ASP A 766 8.54 26.23 14.55
N LYS A 767 7.33 25.72 14.40
CA LYS A 767 6.45 26.11 13.29
C LYS A 767 6.08 27.58 13.28
N GLY A 768 6.08 28.24 14.43
CA GLY A 768 5.78 29.66 14.55
C GLY A 768 6.86 30.56 13.93
N SER A 769 8.14 30.24 14.15
CA SER A 769 9.27 30.98 13.59
C SER A 769 9.84 30.36 12.33
N GLY A 770 9.61 29.04 12.08
CA GLY A 770 10.23 28.28 11.02
C GLY A 770 11.72 28.00 11.26
N GLU A 771 12.19 28.09 12.51
CA GLU A 771 13.57 27.88 12.91
C GLU A 771 13.72 26.61 13.76
N LEU A 772 14.90 26.00 13.67
CA LEU A 772 15.27 24.93 14.59
C LEU A 772 15.62 25.52 15.95
N ARG A 773 15.03 24.99 17.01
CA ARG A 773 15.24 25.39 18.40
C ARG A 773 15.58 24.20 19.28
N GLN A 774 16.15 24.50 20.44
CA GLN A 774 16.42 23.59 21.53
C GLN A 774 15.98 24.25 22.84
N LYS A 775 15.61 23.45 23.83
CA LYS A 775 15.29 23.91 25.18
C LYS A 775 16.12 23.14 26.21
N SER A 776 16.44 23.81 27.32
CA SER A 776 16.92 23.09 28.50
C SER A 776 15.81 22.28 29.15
N LEU A 777 16.15 21.23 29.90
CA LEU A 777 15.18 20.42 30.64
C LEU A 777 14.31 21.28 31.57
N ALA A 778 14.94 22.20 32.30
CA ALA A 778 14.26 23.09 33.23
C ALA A 778 13.29 24.06 32.51
N GLU A 779 13.71 24.62 31.36
CA GLU A 779 12.86 25.46 30.53
C GLU A 779 11.68 24.69 29.96
N ALA A 780 11.94 23.49 29.45
CA ALA A 780 10.91 22.63 28.85
C ALA A 780 9.84 22.21 29.87
N LEU A 781 10.25 21.95 31.10
CA LEU A 781 9.35 21.64 32.19
C LEU A 781 8.76 22.87 32.88
N GLY A 782 9.18 24.09 32.49
CA GLY A 782 8.72 25.34 33.09
C GLY A 782 9.01 25.43 34.59
N LEU A 783 10.25 25.06 34.98
CA LEU A 783 10.67 25.07 36.37
C LEU A 783 11.04 26.51 36.80
N PRO A 784 10.76 26.92 38.05
CA PRO A 784 11.32 28.14 38.60
C PRO A 784 12.84 28.04 38.68
N PHE A 785 13.53 29.18 38.78
CA PHE A 785 14.98 29.16 38.89
C PHE A 785 15.44 28.83 40.34
N GLU A 786 14.72 29.32 41.33
CA GLU A 786 15.01 29.13 42.77
C GLU A 786 14.07 28.10 43.40
N GLY A 787 14.45 27.57 44.55
CA GLY A 787 13.64 26.63 45.32
C GLY A 787 13.92 25.17 44.94
N TYR A 788 13.01 24.32 45.30
CA TYR A 788 13.10 22.86 45.10
C TYR A 788 11.86 22.37 44.40
N VAL A 789 12.02 21.22 43.70
CA VAL A 789 10.90 20.55 43.10
C VAL A 789 10.83 19.10 43.60
N ILE A 790 9.63 18.70 44.01
CA ILE A 790 9.30 17.31 44.38
C ILE A 790 8.55 16.70 43.22
N PHE A 791 8.87 15.45 42.86
CA PHE A 791 8.17 14.71 41.85
C PHE A 791 8.13 13.21 42.20
N LYS A 792 7.11 12.52 41.67
CA LYS A 792 6.89 11.09 41.94
C LYS A 792 7.23 10.26 40.70
N ASP A 793 7.95 9.18 40.92
CA ASP A 793 8.18 8.13 39.93
C ASP A 793 7.02 7.13 39.93
N TYR A 794 6.34 7.02 38.84
CA TYR A 794 5.19 6.11 38.66
C TYR A 794 5.58 4.64 38.44
N VAL A 795 6.85 4.35 38.32
CA VAL A 795 7.37 2.97 38.19
C VAL A 795 7.73 2.41 39.55
N THR A 796 8.46 3.16 40.36
CA THR A 796 8.91 2.75 41.71
C THR A 796 7.99 3.26 42.81
N HIS A 797 7.11 4.20 42.53
CA HIS A 797 6.23 4.96 43.43
C HIS A 797 6.97 5.78 44.51
N LEU A 798 8.26 6.00 44.33
CA LEU A 798 9.07 6.84 45.21
C LEU A 798 8.94 8.32 44.79
N GLU A 799 9.03 9.18 45.82
CA GLU A 799 9.09 10.64 45.63
C GLU A 799 10.55 11.10 45.72
N TYR A 800 10.90 12.07 44.88
CA TYR A 800 12.24 12.64 44.76
C TYR A 800 12.19 14.14 44.96
N ILE A 801 13.26 14.75 45.50
CA ILE A 801 13.42 16.20 45.57
C ILE A 801 14.70 16.62 44.85
N ARG A 802 14.65 17.72 44.09
CA ARG A 802 15.81 18.31 43.41
C ARG A 802 15.82 19.82 43.55
N SER A 803 17.02 20.42 43.58
CA SER A 803 17.17 21.88 43.47
C SER A 803 16.82 22.35 42.05
N CYS A 804 15.97 23.37 41.96
CA CYS A 804 15.64 23.97 40.67
C CYS A 804 16.85 24.64 40.02
N GLU A 805 17.69 25.33 40.78
CA GLU A 805 18.95 25.93 40.31
C GLU A 805 19.88 24.87 39.71
N GLU A 806 20.04 23.73 40.38
CA GLU A 806 20.88 22.62 39.87
C GLU A 806 20.35 22.07 38.55
N LEU A 807 19.02 21.92 38.44
CA LEU A 807 18.39 21.46 37.21
C LEU A 807 18.59 22.47 36.05
N TRP A 808 18.56 23.75 36.33
CA TRP A 808 18.86 24.80 35.34
C TRP A 808 20.34 24.80 34.91
N GLN A 809 21.26 24.65 35.88
CA GLN A 809 22.69 24.75 35.61
C GLN A 809 23.28 23.45 35.01
N LYS A 810 22.95 22.28 35.57
CA LYS A 810 23.57 21.01 35.26
C LYS A 810 22.63 20.06 34.51
N GLY A 811 21.32 20.24 34.61
CA GLY A 811 20.32 19.26 34.22
C GLY A 811 20.11 18.18 35.27
N LEU A 812 19.45 17.07 34.90
CA LEU A 812 19.17 15.96 35.79
C LEU A 812 20.22 14.86 35.62
N TYR A 813 20.94 14.54 36.71
CA TYR A 813 21.80 13.36 36.75
C TYR A 813 20.95 12.12 36.98
N VAL A 814 21.25 11.07 36.24
CA VAL A 814 20.55 9.79 36.32
C VAL A 814 21.55 8.63 36.22
N GLU A 815 21.23 7.55 36.93
CA GLU A 815 21.87 6.24 36.81
C GLU A 815 20.77 5.25 36.41
N LEU A 816 21.01 4.46 35.37
CA LEU A 816 20.04 3.50 34.82
C LEU A 816 20.71 2.16 34.64
N HIS A 817 20.06 1.13 35.18
CA HIS A 817 20.48 -0.28 35.03
C HIS A 817 19.85 -0.88 33.76
N ALA A 818 20.12 -2.16 33.54
CA ALA A 818 19.60 -2.90 32.37
C ALA A 818 18.08 -2.79 32.28
N TYR A 819 17.61 -2.25 31.15
CA TYR A 819 16.19 -2.03 30.81
C TYR A 819 15.40 -1.22 31.85
N GLN A 820 16.09 -0.49 32.72
CA GLN A 820 15.44 0.35 33.72
C GLN A 820 14.73 1.53 33.07
N HIS A 821 13.57 1.88 33.62
CA HIS A 821 12.76 3.00 33.18
C HIS A 821 12.16 3.74 34.39
N HIS A 822 11.87 5.03 34.20
CA HIS A 822 11.23 5.90 35.16
C HIS A 822 10.22 6.79 34.47
N VAL A 823 9.13 7.14 35.18
CA VAL A 823 8.13 8.11 34.72
C VAL A 823 7.86 9.09 35.86
N PHE A 824 8.47 10.25 35.79
CA PHE A 824 8.35 11.29 36.80
C PHE A 824 7.17 12.20 36.49
N MET A 825 6.18 12.23 37.38
CA MET A 825 4.98 13.07 37.28
C MET A 825 4.67 13.70 38.66
N ASP A 826 3.53 14.40 38.78
CA ASP A 826 3.05 15.05 39.98
C ASP A 826 4.09 16.02 40.58
N TRP A 827 4.55 16.95 39.75
CA TRP A 827 5.59 17.92 40.07
C TRP A 827 5.02 19.03 41.00
N GLN A 828 5.64 19.22 42.16
CA GLN A 828 5.26 20.24 43.17
C GLN A 828 6.48 21.14 43.42
N PHE A 829 6.26 22.46 43.36
CA PHE A 829 7.29 23.44 43.66
C PHE A 829 7.22 23.84 45.11
N VAL A 830 8.36 23.88 45.77
CA VAL A 830 8.50 24.21 47.19
C VAL A 830 9.70 25.14 47.38
N ASP A 831 9.59 26.14 48.23
CA ASP A 831 10.60 27.20 48.45
C ASP A 831 11.06 27.39 49.92
N ASP A 832 10.52 26.62 50.88
CA ASP A 832 10.95 26.67 52.25
C ASP A 832 12.37 26.11 52.42
N GLU A 833 13.22 26.82 53.09
CA GLU A 833 14.64 26.44 53.34
C GLU A 833 14.80 25.04 53.99
N ARG A 834 13.81 24.58 54.73
CA ARG A 834 13.80 23.22 55.28
C ARG A 834 13.83 22.12 54.25
N TRP A 835 13.25 22.38 53.06
CA TRP A 835 13.33 21.43 51.93
C TRP A 835 14.78 21.24 51.44
N GLY A 836 15.62 22.29 51.57
CA GLY A 836 17.06 22.19 51.30
C GLY A 836 17.77 21.21 52.22
N LYS A 837 17.37 21.11 53.50
CA LYS A 837 17.91 20.13 54.43
C LYS A 837 17.50 18.73 54.08
N ILE A 838 16.26 18.50 53.62
CA ILE A 838 15.78 17.21 53.13
C ILE A 838 16.53 16.84 51.84
N HIS A 839 16.63 17.76 50.89
CA HIS A 839 17.38 17.55 49.67
C HIS A 839 18.84 17.11 49.95
N PHE A 840 19.50 17.81 50.85
CA PHE A 840 20.85 17.47 51.24
C PHE A 840 20.94 16.10 51.94
N ALA A 841 20.00 15.81 52.86
CA ALA A 841 19.99 14.53 53.61
C ALA A 841 19.72 13.34 52.69
N LEU A 842 18.86 13.49 51.68
CA LEU A 842 18.51 12.44 50.73
C LEU A 842 19.59 12.23 49.69
N ASN A 843 20.39 13.26 49.40
CA ASN A 843 21.46 13.20 48.40
C ASN A 843 21.04 12.49 47.08
N GLY A 844 19.85 12.82 46.62
CA GLY A 844 19.29 12.26 45.40
C GLY A 844 18.47 11.00 45.56
N ALA A 845 18.45 10.34 46.70
CA ALA A 845 17.64 9.15 46.95
C ALA A 845 16.14 9.45 46.97
N GLY A 846 15.34 8.49 46.53
CA GLY A 846 13.88 8.54 46.64
C GLY A 846 13.36 8.03 47.95
N VAL A 847 12.20 8.50 48.40
CA VAL A 847 11.49 8.08 49.63
C VAL A 847 10.04 7.75 49.28
N GLU A 848 9.36 6.97 50.14
CA GLU A 848 7.96 6.61 49.96
C GLU A 848 7.02 7.85 50.04
N SER A 849 7.36 8.83 50.92
CA SER A 849 6.64 10.06 51.05
C SER A 849 7.53 11.21 51.54
N MET A 850 7.59 12.29 50.81
CA MET A 850 8.28 13.51 51.19
C MET A 850 7.62 14.19 52.42
N SER A 851 6.31 14.08 52.55
CA SER A 851 5.60 14.59 53.75
C SER A 851 5.98 13.81 55.01
N ALA A 852 6.09 12.49 54.90
CA ALA A 852 6.55 11.68 56.01
C ALA A 852 8.02 11.98 56.38
N LYS A 853 8.89 12.20 55.36
CA LYS A 853 10.28 12.59 55.56
C LYS A 853 10.40 13.98 56.24
N TRP A 854 9.54 14.89 55.92
CA TRP A 854 9.43 16.19 56.53
C TRP A 854 9.03 16.06 58.01
N GLU A 855 7.99 15.25 58.36
CA GLU A 855 7.57 15.00 59.75
C GLU A 855 8.67 14.34 60.54
N GLU A 856 9.41 13.35 59.95
CA GLU A 856 10.57 12.70 60.58
C GLU A 856 11.67 13.70 60.95
N MET A 857 11.97 14.65 60.06
CA MET A 857 13.08 15.59 60.28
C MET A 857 12.74 16.78 61.13
N PHE A 858 11.46 17.23 61.11
CA PHE A 858 11.08 18.50 61.78
C PHE A 858 9.96 18.36 62.83
N GLY A 859 9.39 17.16 63.03
CA GLY A 859 8.40 16.92 64.08
C GLY A 859 7.05 17.59 63.90
N VAL A 860 6.81 18.23 62.76
CA VAL A 860 5.57 18.92 62.41
C VAL A 860 5.09 18.46 61.02
N LYS A 861 3.75 18.44 60.85
CA LYS A 861 3.20 18.11 59.52
C LYS A 861 3.63 19.19 58.55
N ALA A 862 3.98 18.77 57.35
CA ALA A 862 4.05 19.69 56.23
C ALA A 862 2.66 20.28 56.07
N GLU A 863 2.49 21.58 56.36
CA GLU A 863 1.23 22.27 56.06
C GLU A 863 1.02 22.12 54.55
N ALA A 864 -0.10 21.56 54.19
CA ALA A 864 -0.57 21.65 52.80
C ALA A 864 -0.85 23.15 52.60
N VAL A 865 0.10 23.83 51.98
CA VAL A 865 -0.12 25.20 51.53
C VAL A 865 -1.03 25.08 50.32
N GLU A 866 -2.35 25.04 50.60
CA GLU A 866 -3.34 25.48 49.64
C GLU A 866 -3.18 27.00 49.47
N GLU A 867 -2.08 27.46 48.91
CA GLU A 867 -1.98 28.79 48.40
C GLU A 867 -2.35 28.84 46.94
N ASP A 868 -3.47 29.50 46.73
CA ASP A 868 -3.96 30.11 45.51
C ASP A 868 -2.85 31.00 44.88
N VAL A 869 -1.83 30.37 44.28
CA VAL A 869 -0.78 31.06 43.53
C VAL A 869 -1.38 31.52 42.21
N ARG A 870 -2.15 32.58 42.25
CA ARG A 870 -2.38 33.46 41.12
C ARG A 870 -1.05 34.10 40.77
N VAL A 871 -0.30 33.45 39.93
CA VAL A 871 0.87 34.04 39.26
C VAL A 871 0.41 35.32 38.55
N LYS A 872 0.79 36.44 39.09
CA LYS A 872 0.66 37.75 38.44
C LYS A 872 1.58 37.79 37.21
N MET A 873 1.04 37.47 36.10
CA MET A 873 1.68 37.85 34.85
C MET A 873 1.71 39.37 34.68
N PRO A 874 2.80 39.98 34.24
CA PRO A 874 2.85 41.42 34.00
C PRO A 874 1.95 41.78 32.82
N ARG A 875 0.81 42.44 33.12
CA ARG A 875 -0.07 43.01 32.09
C ARG A 875 0.66 44.11 31.34
N LYS A 876 0.90 43.90 30.03
CA LYS A 876 1.19 45.00 29.12
C LYS A 876 0.04 45.98 29.09
N LYS A 877 0.30 47.21 29.49
CA LYS A 877 -0.62 48.34 29.41
C LYS A 877 -0.99 48.60 27.94
N ALA A 878 -2.28 48.45 27.62
CA ALA A 878 -2.87 49.10 26.44
C ALA A 878 -3.67 50.31 26.90
N ALA A 879 -3.37 51.45 26.31
CA ALA A 879 -3.94 52.75 26.61
C ALA A 879 -5.41 52.83 26.19
N GLY A 880 -6.14 53.65 26.99
CA GLY A 880 -7.58 53.74 27.05
C GLY A 880 -8.31 54.45 25.91
N LYS A 881 -9.63 54.34 26.02
CA LYS A 881 -10.57 55.46 25.86
C LYS A 881 -11.85 55.18 26.66
N LYS A 882 -12.26 56.23 27.39
CA LYS A 882 -13.46 56.38 28.15
C LYS A 882 -14.71 56.53 27.29
N GLU A 883 -15.88 56.14 27.85
CA GLU A 883 -17.10 56.93 28.11
C GLU A 883 -18.22 55.95 28.52
N GLU A 884 -18.74 56.12 29.65
CA GLU A 884 -19.72 56.78 30.44
C GLU A 884 -21.16 56.18 30.32
N ARG A 885 -21.65 55.79 31.55
CA ARG A 885 -22.99 55.98 32.18
C ARG A 885 -24.23 55.36 31.50
N ARG A 886 -25.02 54.63 32.19
CA ARG A 886 -25.86 54.95 33.38
C ARG A 886 -26.68 53.73 33.89
N LYS A 887 -26.56 53.47 35.17
CA LYS A 887 -27.54 53.31 36.27
C LYS A 887 -28.82 52.45 36.11
N LYS A 888 -28.93 51.52 37.07
CA LYS A 888 -30.03 51.17 38.00
C LYS A 888 -31.22 50.35 37.48
N ALA A 889 -31.80 49.40 38.15
CA ALA A 889 -31.85 48.94 39.55
C ALA A 889 -32.57 47.57 39.52
N ALA A 890 -32.14 46.62 40.22
CA ALA A 890 -32.68 45.97 41.40
C ALA A 890 -34.10 45.36 41.34
N VAL A 891 -34.15 44.11 41.79
CA VAL A 891 -34.99 43.50 42.77
C VAL A 891 -36.06 42.50 42.35
N LYS A 892 -35.86 41.29 42.90
CA LYS A 892 -36.74 40.25 43.46
C LYS A 892 -37.26 39.12 42.62
N LYS A 893 -36.78 37.92 43.00
CA LYS A 893 -37.53 36.64 43.06
C LYS A 893 -38.66 36.74 44.06
N PRO A 894 -39.75 35.91 44.07
CA PRO A 894 -39.69 34.45 44.04
C PRO A 894 -40.95 33.71 43.51
N ALA A 895 -40.69 32.42 43.27
CA ALA A 895 -41.50 31.24 43.64
C ALA A 895 -42.75 30.78 42.87
N LYS A 896 -42.64 29.56 42.43
CA LYS A 896 -43.52 28.37 42.57
C LYS A 896 -44.88 28.31 41.87
N ASN A 897 -44.97 27.26 41.10
CA ASN A 897 -45.88 26.13 41.14
C ASN A 897 -46.93 25.91 40.03
N LYS A 898 -46.83 24.64 39.56
CA LYS A 898 -47.92 23.73 39.19
C LYS A 898 -48.36 23.63 37.72
N LYS A 899 -48.09 22.44 37.23
CA LYS A 899 -48.86 21.65 36.23
C LYS A 899 -50.36 21.59 36.62
N PRO A 900 -51.32 21.26 35.74
CA PRO A 900 -51.36 20.02 34.99
C PRO A 900 -52.03 20.05 33.59
N ALA A 901 -51.69 19.11 32.80
CA ALA A 901 -52.43 18.09 32.07
C ALA A 901 -53.70 18.44 31.25
N THR A 902 -53.76 18.04 30.07
CA THR A 902 -54.56 16.98 29.39
C THR A 902 -55.12 17.41 28.03
N LYS A 903 -54.97 16.44 27.15
CA LYS A 903 -55.87 15.88 26.11
C LYS A 903 -56.15 16.62 24.82
N SER A 904 -55.68 15.98 23.76
CA SER A 904 -56.43 15.24 22.72
C SER A 904 -57.25 16.11 21.73
N SER A 905 -57.05 15.94 20.45
CA SER A 905 -57.63 14.95 19.53
C SER A 905 -57.58 15.46 18.11
N LEU A 906 -57.16 14.59 17.24
CA LEU A 906 -57.82 14.16 15.99
C LEU A 906 -58.37 15.16 14.95
N ALA A 907 -57.94 14.93 13.77
CA ALA A 907 -58.66 14.70 12.49
C ALA A 907 -58.28 15.67 11.37
N LYS A 908 -57.69 15.15 10.35
CA LYS A 908 -58.16 14.64 9.04
C LYS A 908 -58.61 15.70 8.00
N HIS A 909 -58.13 15.34 6.80
CA HIS A 909 -58.62 15.70 5.44
C HIS A 909 -58.16 17.01 4.87
N SER A 910 -57.86 17.17 3.63
CA SER A 910 -57.78 16.41 2.39
C SER A 910 -57.58 17.41 1.26
N GLU A 911 -56.91 16.96 0.23
CA GLU A 911 -57.11 17.31 -1.18
C GLU A 911 -57.02 18.77 -1.69
N GLY A 912 -56.19 18.92 -2.69
CA GLY A 912 -56.67 19.44 -3.93
C GLY A 912 -55.79 20.41 -4.73
N ALA A 913 -55.01 19.87 -5.62
CA ALA A 913 -54.97 20.14 -7.05
C ALA A 913 -54.57 21.52 -7.61
N LYS A 914 -53.63 21.44 -8.57
CA LYS A 914 -53.51 22.13 -9.87
C LYS A 914 -53.19 23.64 -9.85
N GLY A 915 -52.21 24.18 -10.54
CA GLY A 915 -51.73 23.96 -11.82
C GLY A 915 -51.06 25.20 -12.43
N LYS A 916 -50.25 25.00 -13.40
CA LYS A 916 -49.81 25.85 -14.55
C LYS A 916 -48.79 26.98 -14.34
N LYS A 917 -47.57 26.74 -14.93
CA LYS A 917 -47.01 27.22 -16.21
C LYS A 917 -46.90 28.74 -16.39
N THR A 918 -45.68 29.19 -16.63
CA THR A 918 -45.10 29.84 -17.86
C THR A 918 -43.85 30.59 -17.44
N ALA A 919 -42.70 30.39 -17.94
CA ALA A 919 -42.02 30.50 -19.21
C ALA A 919 -41.36 31.90 -19.44
N MET A 920 -40.07 31.81 -19.79
CA MET A 920 -39.32 32.72 -20.67
C MET A 920 -38.85 34.08 -20.12
N ARG A 921 -37.59 34.44 -20.15
CA ARG A 921 -36.75 34.78 -21.33
C ARG A 921 -35.35 35.26 -20.87
N LYS A 922 -34.32 34.82 -21.56
CA LYS A 922 -33.02 35.53 -21.74
C LYS A 922 -33.25 36.77 -22.65
N PRO A 923 -32.35 37.76 -22.74
CA PRO A 923 -31.15 37.72 -23.57
C PRO A 923 -29.95 38.50 -23.02
N ALA A 924 -28.77 38.11 -23.29
CA ALA A 924 -27.71 38.40 -24.25
C ALA A 924 -27.28 39.86 -24.48
N GLY A 925 -26.00 40.13 -24.43
CA GLY A 925 -25.33 41.22 -25.11
C GLY A 925 -24.06 41.73 -24.47
N LYS A 926 -22.91 41.25 -24.90
CA LYS A 926 -21.77 41.88 -25.62
C LYS A 926 -21.10 43.12 -24.97
N SER A 927 -19.87 43.04 -24.66
CA SER A 927 -18.58 43.33 -25.32
C SER A 927 -17.89 44.66 -24.90
N ASN A 928 -16.61 44.50 -24.85
CA ASN A 928 -15.48 45.42 -25.16
C ASN A 928 -14.70 46.08 -24.00
N ALA A 929 -13.56 45.57 -23.83
CA ALA A 929 -12.20 46.12 -24.16
C ALA A 929 -11.83 47.51 -23.61
N SER A 930 -10.83 47.63 -22.75
CA SER A 930 -9.50 48.08 -23.08
C SER A 930 -8.70 48.62 -21.89
N LYS A 931 -7.44 48.17 -21.86
CA LYS A 931 -6.20 48.87 -21.51
C LYS A 931 -6.03 49.56 -20.16
N GLY A 932 -4.98 49.11 -19.49
CA GLY A 932 -3.96 50.05 -19.06
C GLY A 932 -3.38 49.88 -17.63
N SER A 933 -2.27 49.18 -17.56
CA SER A 933 -1.05 49.52 -16.76
C SER A 933 -1.14 49.84 -15.26
N LYS A 934 -0.51 49.10 -14.42
CA LYS A 934 0.80 49.34 -13.80
C LYS A 934 1.09 48.36 -12.64
N ALA A 935 2.26 47.85 -12.69
CA ALA A 935 2.89 47.00 -11.72
C ALA A 935 3.00 47.64 -10.34
N GLN A 936 2.73 46.85 -9.31
CA GLN A 936 3.48 47.01 -8.06
C GLN A 936 3.84 45.63 -7.49
N LYS A 937 5.14 45.49 -7.28
CA LYS A 937 5.84 44.34 -6.72
C LYS A 937 5.34 44.04 -5.30
N THR A 938 4.94 42.81 -5.05
CA THR A 938 5.12 42.21 -3.74
C THR A 938 5.91 40.93 -3.90
N SER A 939 7.15 41.02 -3.47
CA SER A 939 8.12 39.93 -3.42
C SER A 939 8.03 39.21 -2.10
N SER A 940 8.46 37.94 -2.14
CA SER A 940 9.00 37.16 -1.03
C SER A 940 8.02 36.44 -0.07
N THR A 941 7.44 35.31 -0.53
CA THR A 941 7.09 34.24 0.41
C THR A 941 7.34 32.83 -0.16
N LYS A 942 7.73 32.71 -1.42
CA LYS A 942 7.98 31.40 -2.06
C LYS A 942 9.39 30.82 -1.83
N THR A 943 10.34 31.60 -1.29
CA THR A 943 11.74 31.15 -1.19
C THR A 943 12.07 30.38 0.10
N LYS A 944 11.26 30.46 1.15
CA LYS A 944 11.58 29.79 2.44
C LYS A 944 11.15 28.34 2.52
N SER A 945 10.04 27.92 1.88
CA SER A 945 9.59 26.50 1.90
C SER A 945 10.49 25.59 1.05
N VAL A 946 11.03 26.12 -0.04
CA VAL A 946 11.94 25.37 -0.92
C VAL A 946 13.30 25.09 -0.26
N LYS A 947 13.74 25.96 0.66
CA LYS A 947 15.00 25.74 1.39
C LYS A 947 14.88 24.64 2.46
N SER A 948 13.73 24.50 3.12
CA SER A 948 13.53 23.43 4.11
C SER A 948 13.42 22.05 3.46
N ALA A 949 12.70 21.92 2.36
CA ALA A 949 12.60 20.66 1.61
C ALA A 949 13.94 20.22 1.02
N LYS A 950 14.73 21.16 0.47
CA LYS A 950 16.09 20.87 0.00
C LYS A 950 17.03 20.45 1.13
N ARG A 951 16.84 20.96 2.35
CA ARG A 951 17.66 20.61 3.51
C ARG A 951 17.32 19.20 4.04
N PHE A 952 16.04 18.81 4.00
CA PHE A 952 15.61 17.45 4.33
C PHE A 952 16.14 16.44 3.30
N GLN A 953 16.07 16.75 2.02
CA GLN A 953 16.68 15.92 0.96
C GLN A 953 18.20 15.80 1.10
N ALA A 954 18.88 16.87 1.52
CA ALA A 954 20.33 16.87 1.77
C ALA A 954 20.67 16.02 3.00
N LEU A 955 19.85 16.06 4.07
CA LEU A 955 20.05 15.24 5.27
C LEU A 955 19.83 13.75 5.00
N LEU A 956 18.79 13.38 4.23
CA LEU A 956 18.60 12.02 3.77
C LEU A 956 19.71 11.55 2.82
N GLY A 957 20.22 12.44 1.99
CA GLY A 957 21.36 12.19 1.11
C GLY A 957 22.66 12.00 1.89
N HIS A 958 22.88 12.74 2.96
CA HIS A 958 24.05 12.59 3.85
C HIS A 958 23.97 11.31 4.68
N SER A 959 22.79 10.95 5.20
CA SER A 959 22.58 9.68 5.88
C SER A 959 22.84 8.49 4.94
N ARG A 960 22.41 8.59 3.66
CA ARG A 960 22.75 7.56 2.65
C ARG A 960 24.26 7.45 2.39
N LYS A 961 24.98 8.58 2.27
CA LYS A 961 26.42 8.59 2.03
C LYS A 961 27.22 8.05 3.22
N SER A 962 26.90 8.46 4.43
CA SER A 962 27.62 8.00 5.62
C SER A 962 27.39 6.52 5.94
N ILE A 963 26.24 5.96 5.58
CA ILE A 963 25.93 4.52 5.77
C ILE A 963 26.61 3.68 4.67
N VAL A 964 26.66 4.15 3.44
CA VAL A 964 27.26 3.44 2.31
C VAL A 964 28.79 3.55 2.30
N GLU A 965 29.36 4.68 2.73
CA GLU A 965 30.81 4.91 2.73
C GLU A 965 31.51 4.44 4.01
N GLY A 966 30.78 4.17 5.09
CA GLY A 966 31.37 3.92 6.39
C GLY A 966 31.58 2.47 6.82
N LYS A 967 30.97 1.44 6.23
CA LYS A 967 31.12 0.03 6.66
C LYS A 967 30.62 -1.01 5.66
N GLY A 968 30.85 -0.99 4.42
CA GLY A 968 30.69 -2.15 3.52
C GLY A 968 29.40 -2.97 3.67
N LEU A 969 28.29 -2.37 4.13
CA LEU A 969 26.98 -3.00 4.21
C LEU A 969 26.40 -3.11 2.82
N SER A 970 25.91 -4.28 2.47
CA SER A 970 25.21 -4.49 1.20
C SER A 970 23.90 -3.69 1.19
N ARG A 971 23.40 -3.40 -0.01
CA ARG A 971 22.12 -2.72 -0.22
C ARG A 971 20.97 -3.45 0.48
N ASP A 972 21.04 -4.78 0.58
CA ASP A 972 20.05 -5.65 1.23
C ASP A 972 20.09 -5.53 2.75
N GLU A 973 21.27 -5.30 3.33
CA GLU A 973 21.41 -5.05 4.76
C GLU A 973 20.90 -3.67 5.15
N PHE A 974 21.03 -2.68 4.27
CA PHE A 974 20.47 -1.35 4.47
C PHE A 974 18.94 -1.38 4.58
N TRP A 975 18.25 -2.04 3.65
CA TRP A 975 16.79 -2.11 3.64
C TRP A 975 16.21 -2.99 4.75
N ARG A 976 16.88 -4.08 5.12
CA ARG A 976 16.53 -4.87 6.31
C ARG A 976 16.62 -4.05 7.60
N ASN A 977 17.53 -3.11 7.65
CA ASN A 977 17.82 -2.31 8.84
C ASN A 977 16.99 -1.01 8.95
N VAL A 978 16.36 -0.54 7.88
CA VAL A 978 15.56 0.70 7.85
C VAL A 978 14.04 0.44 7.99
N GLY A 979 13.64 -0.78 8.33
CA GLY A 979 12.23 -1.11 8.60
C GLY A 979 11.40 -1.41 7.37
N GLY A 980 12.03 -1.67 6.23
CA GLY A 980 11.39 -2.37 5.14
C GLY A 980 11.14 -3.80 5.62
N GLY A 981 9.97 -4.06 6.18
CA GLY A 981 9.55 -5.39 6.58
C GLY A 981 9.48 -6.27 5.35
N VAL A 982 10.59 -6.91 5.00
CA VAL A 982 10.53 -8.11 4.19
C VAL A 982 9.85 -9.14 5.08
N TYR A 983 8.63 -9.52 4.73
CA TYR A 983 7.99 -10.69 5.29
C TYR A 983 8.91 -11.89 5.04
N GLU A 984 9.72 -12.27 6.03
CA GLU A 984 10.28 -13.61 6.08
C GLU A 984 9.12 -14.57 6.29
N GLN A 985 8.50 -15.01 5.22
CA GLN A 985 7.69 -16.22 5.27
C GLN A 985 8.64 -17.38 5.61
N LYS A 986 8.68 -17.72 6.88
CA LYS A 986 9.31 -18.98 7.30
C LYS A 986 8.56 -20.10 6.62
N GLN A 987 9.30 -20.95 5.91
CA GLN A 987 8.81 -22.19 5.32
C GLN A 987 7.86 -22.92 6.27
N PRO A 988 6.77 -23.52 5.77
CA PRO A 988 5.83 -24.26 6.59
C PRO A 988 6.51 -25.39 7.36
N PRO A 989 6.03 -25.76 8.54
CA PRO A 989 6.64 -26.74 9.44
C PRO A 989 6.97 -28.10 8.82
N SER A 990 6.29 -28.48 7.73
CA SER A 990 6.46 -29.76 7.01
C SER A 990 7.86 -29.96 6.40
N LEU A 991 8.51 -28.89 5.93
CA LEU A 991 9.86 -28.98 5.34
C LEU A 991 10.97 -29.11 6.41
N ARG A 992 10.78 -28.56 7.61
CA ARG A 992 11.71 -28.76 8.72
C ARG A 992 11.70 -30.18 9.30
N VAL A 993 10.56 -30.87 9.23
CA VAL A 993 10.45 -32.26 9.67
C VAL A 993 11.16 -33.19 8.68
N ALA A 994 11.04 -32.93 7.37
CA ALA A 994 11.72 -33.70 6.35
C ALA A 994 13.26 -33.56 6.39
N GLU A 995 13.79 -32.38 6.70
CA GLU A 995 15.24 -32.17 6.89
C GLU A 995 15.76 -32.78 8.20
N LYS A 996 14.99 -32.72 9.29
CA LYS A 996 15.34 -33.42 10.53
C LYS A 996 15.30 -34.96 10.34
N GLN A 997 14.34 -35.49 9.61
CA GLN A 997 14.27 -36.91 9.30
C GLN A 997 15.40 -37.36 8.35
N LYS A 998 15.82 -36.56 7.36
CA LYS A 998 17.01 -36.80 6.54
C LYS A 998 18.31 -36.77 7.35
N ARG A 999 18.46 -35.89 8.33
CA ARG A 999 19.60 -35.87 9.25
C ARG A 999 19.60 -37.08 10.22
N TYR A 1000 18.44 -37.53 10.67
CA TYR A 1000 18.35 -38.74 11.51
C TYR A 1000 18.66 -40.01 10.70
N ARG A 1001 18.17 -40.15 9.46
CA ARG A 1001 18.51 -41.29 8.59
C ARG A 1001 19.99 -41.33 8.20
N ARG A 1002 20.66 -40.19 8.01
CA ARG A 1002 22.13 -40.14 7.78
C ARG A 1002 22.94 -40.42 9.03
N LYS A 1003 22.42 -40.26 10.24
CA LYS A 1003 23.09 -40.70 11.49
C LYS A 1003 22.91 -42.20 11.77
N ALA A 1004 21.76 -42.78 11.42
CA ALA A 1004 21.49 -44.21 11.60
C ALA A 1004 22.20 -45.11 10.56
N GLN A 1005 22.73 -44.56 9.49
CA GLN A 1005 23.58 -45.30 8.52
C GLN A 1005 25.08 -45.21 8.80
N LYS A 1006 25.49 -44.55 9.89
CA LYS A 1006 26.89 -44.47 10.34
C LYS A 1006 27.16 -45.18 11.68
N HIS A 1007 26.18 -45.93 12.20
CA HIS A 1007 26.35 -46.94 13.25
C HIS A 1007 25.81 -48.32 12.67
#